data_70baf88d60af0d315357661a68058647
#
_entry.id   70baf88d60af0d315357661a68058647
#
_cell.length_a   1.000
_cell.length_b   1.000
_cell.length_c   1.000
_cell.angle_alpha   90.00
_cell.angle_beta   90.00
_cell.angle_gamma   90.00
#
_symmetry.space_group_name_H-M   'P 1'
#
loop_
_entity.id
_entity.type
_entity.pdbx_description
1 polymer ?
#
loop_
_entity_poly.entity_id
_entity_poly.type
_entity_poly.pdbx_seq_one_letter_code
_entity_poly.pdbx_strand_id
1 'polypeptide(L)'
;MSMSIALHAVLPPAAATPRRRPTRLRASSTEAPASGEKGQEDTDRKSGTGMRRRRRRAKKVQEVGLEALYDDGFGEATVRDYFDALRATPLDGGGGGGPPRWFCPVECGPPAVHAPPLLLFLPGIDGVGMELIMQHKSLGKVFEVRCLHIPVNDRTPYEGLLQIMEESVKYEHNLSPNRPIYIIGDSFGGCLALSLASRNPEIDLVLILVNPATSFAKTPLQAILPLLEMVPSNLPVTLPHLLRYLIGDPLKMAMVSIQNNTSPQDTLESFSDSLSSMLPLLSEFGHIVRMDTLVWKLKLLMSGVDYTNSRLNAVQAEILLLASGNDNLPPSGEADRLFKALKSCKVRYFRTSSDRLLMESSFNLLTVIKGASMYRQGKQRDTITDFLPPTISEFKRTFGEDFKLLHHLLSPVMLSTLRNGKIVRGLAGVPDKGPVLLVGYHQLLAMEITSMAEEFLREKKAVLRTLAHPVFFVGNYEILRQELSFFDVVPLYGGVQVSPINTYRLFERDEFVLLYPGGIREALHRKDEDYQLFWPDQPEFVRMAAQFGVTVIPFGCVGEDDMLEIVLDYNELKNIPYIRETIESFNQDCPGVRSTVKGEEGNQVLHLPAVLPKLPGRLYYLFGKPIEMKGMDGVQRDRESANQLYLDIKSEVENIMSYLKRKREQDPYRSITARTFYQATWGVTAQIPTFEP
;
A
#
# COMPACT_ATOMS: atom_id res chain seq x y z
N MET A 1 -19.44 9.92 -1.67
CA MET A 1 -18.03 10.22 -1.91
C MET A 1 -17.34 9.17 -2.79
N SER A 2 -17.62 7.88 -2.66
CA SER A 2 -16.96 6.80 -3.42
C SER A 2 -17.29 6.73 -4.94
N MET A 3 -18.48 7.09 -5.38
CA MET A 3 -18.77 7.19 -6.84
C MET A 3 -18.09 8.39 -7.50
N SER A 4 -17.83 9.47 -6.75
CA SER A 4 -17.05 10.62 -7.21
C SER A 4 -15.57 10.29 -7.38
N ILE A 5 -15.06 9.29 -6.67
CA ILE A 5 -13.65 8.85 -6.73
C ILE A 5 -13.37 8.15 -8.06
N ALA A 6 -14.28 7.32 -8.55
CA ALA A 6 -14.11 6.64 -9.84
C ALA A 6 -14.19 7.62 -11.04
N LEU A 7 -15.07 8.63 -10.96
CA LEU A 7 -15.21 9.64 -12.03
C LEU A 7 -14.11 10.72 -12.05
N HIS A 8 -13.52 11.07 -10.88
CA HIS A 8 -12.43 12.05 -10.81
C HIS A 8 -11.05 11.46 -11.13
N ALA A 9 -10.91 10.13 -11.13
CA ALA A 9 -9.67 9.45 -11.50
C ALA A 9 -9.33 9.53 -13.01
N VAL A 10 -10.24 10.03 -13.83
CA VAL A 10 -10.23 9.84 -15.29
C VAL A 10 -9.90 11.08 -16.09
N LEU A 11 -9.95 12.26 -15.50
CA LEU A 11 -9.60 13.50 -16.20
C LEU A 11 -8.24 14.01 -15.71
N PRO A 12 -7.18 13.95 -16.54
CA PRO A 12 -5.91 14.59 -16.19
C PRO A 12 -6.08 16.10 -16.12
N PRO A 13 -5.43 16.80 -15.17
CA PRO A 13 -5.34 18.25 -15.19
C PRO A 13 -4.58 18.69 -16.45
N ALA A 14 -5.04 19.77 -17.05
CA ALA A 14 -4.51 20.34 -18.27
C ALA A 14 -2.98 20.54 -18.21
N ALA A 15 -2.31 20.06 -19.23
CA ALA A 15 -0.99 20.40 -19.74
C ALA A 15 0.17 20.46 -18.71
N ALA A 16 0.85 19.34 -18.51
CA ALA A 16 2.25 19.34 -18.07
C ALA A 16 3.16 19.28 -19.30
N THR A 17 4.08 20.23 -19.40
CA THR A 17 5.13 20.36 -20.43
C THR A 17 5.95 19.07 -20.59
N PRO A 18 6.41 18.71 -21.79
CA PRO A 18 7.08 17.45 -22.07
C PRO A 18 8.42 17.32 -21.38
N ARG A 19 8.60 16.25 -20.61
CA ARG A 19 9.89 15.86 -20.02
C ARG A 19 10.85 15.35 -21.09
N ARG A 20 12.09 15.84 -21.07
CA ARG A 20 13.21 15.32 -21.86
C ARG A 20 13.45 13.83 -21.55
N ARG A 21 13.54 13.01 -22.61
CA ARG A 21 13.83 11.58 -22.57
C ARG A 21 15.19 11.30 -21.92
N PRO A 22 15.34 10.29 -21.08
CA PRO A 22 16.65 9.73 -20.78
C PRO A 22 17.14 8.90 -21.96
N THR A 23 18.36 9.16 -22.39
CA THR A 23 19.08 8.46 -23.47
C THR A 23 19.25 6.97 -23.09
N ARG A 24 18.73 6.08 -23.94
CA ARG A 24 19.00 4.64 -23.89
C ARG A 24 20.51 4.40 -24.08
N LEU A 25 21.15 3.85 -23.06
CA LEU A 25 22.44 3.21 -23.22
C LEU A 25 22.26 1.90 -24.00
N ARG A 26 22.82 1.87 -25.19
CA ARG A 26 22.92 0.71 -26.05
C ARG A 26 23.98 -0.23 -25.47
N ALA A 27 23.58 -1.43 -25.03
CA ALA A 27 24.53 -2.50 -24.75
C ALA A 27 25.17 -2.96 -26.06
N SER A 28 26.48 -2.81 -26.15
CA SER A 28 27.28 -3.39 -27.24
C SER A 28 27.55 -4.86 -26.92
N SER A 29 27.07 -5.72 -27.78
CA SER A 29 27.47 -7.12 -27.85
C SER A 29 28.89 -7.21 -28.40
N THR A 30 29.84 -7.67 -27.59
CA THR A 30 31.15 -8.11 -28.06
C THR A 30 31.13 -9.63 -28.21
N GLU A 31 31.20 -10.08 -29.44
CA GLU A 31 31.54 -11.45 -29.83
C GLU A 31 32.99 -11.75 -29.46
N ALA A 32 33.24 -12.93 -28.88
CA ALA A 32 34.56 -13.50 -28.74
C ALA A 32 34.74 -14.71 -29.70
N PRO A 33 35.88 -14.89 -30.30
CA PRO A 33 36.07 -15.87 -31.40
C PRO A 33 36.34 -17.28 -30.89
N ALA A 34 35.89 -18.22 -31.71
CA ALA A 34 36.14 -19.64 -31.58
C ALA A 34 37.62 -19.97 -31.96
N SER A 35 38.25 -20.82 -31.17
CA SER A 35 39.37 -21.64 -31.65
C SER A 35 39.13 -23.07 -31.16
N GLY A 36 39.12 -23.98 -32.13
CA GLY A 36 38.99 -25.39 -31.89
C GLY A 36 40.32 -26.07 -31.57
N GLU A 37 40.25 -27.27 -31.03
CA GLU A 37 41.05 -28.40 -31.44
C GLU A 37 40.53 -29.73 -30.92
N LYS A 38 40.77 -30.76 -31.76
CA LYS A 38 40.34 -32.14 -31.75
C LYS A 38 41.09 -33.00 -30.73
N GLY A 39 40.48 -34.16 -30.39
CA GLY A 39 41.13 -35.35 -29.82
C GLY A 39 40.14 -36.30 -29.20
N GLN A 40 39.68 -37.19 -29.88
CA GLN A 40 39.70 -38.64 -30.10
C GLN A 40 39.62 -39.54 -28.84
N GLU A 41 38.56 -40.40 -28.89
CA GLU A 41 38.50 -41.84 -28.50
C GLU A 41 38.86 -42.25 -27.05
N ASP A 42 38.00 -43.00 -26.35
CA ASP A 42 37.71 -44.43 -26.56
C ASP A 42 36.68 -44.99 -25.53
N THR A 43 35.81 -45.80 -26.05
CA THR A 43 35.11 -46.99 -25.57
C THR A 43 34.87 -47.32 -24.10
N ASP A 44 33.61 -47.66 -23.87
CA ASP A 44 33.06 -48.90 -23.26
C ASP A 44 32.79 -49.01 -21.75
N ARG A 45 31.55 -49.30 -21.48
CA ARG A 45 30.89 -50.33 -20.67
C ARG A 45 29.84 -49.89 -19.65
N LYS A 46 28.62 -50.31 -20.06
CA LYS A 46 27.49 -50.75 -19.25
C LYS A 46 27.69 -50.84 -17.71
N SER A 47 26.79 -50.23 -16.95
CA SER A 47 25.90 -50.98 -16.07
C SER A 47 24.87 -50.03 -15.42
N GLY A 48 23.60 -50.42 -15.48
CA GLY A 48 22.50 -49.66 -14.90
C GLY A 48 22.48 -49.75 -13.39
N THR A 49 22.17 -48.67 -12.78
CA THR A 49 21.49 -48.63 -11.47
C THR A 49 20.65 -47.33 -11.41
N GLY A 50 19.35 -47.53 -11.40
CA GLY A 50 18.39 -46.47 -11.26
C GLY A 50 18.55 -45.78 -9.91
N MET A 51 19.20 -44.63 -9.90
CA MET A 51 19.15 -43.71 -8.75
C MET A 51 17.81 -42.99 -8.77
N ARG A 52 16.78 -43.56 -8.08
CA ARG A 52 15.65 -42.80 -7.57
C ARG A 52 16.20 -41.65 -6.73
N ARG A 53 16.32 -40.44 -7.29
CA ARG A 53 16.49 -39.20 -6.53
C ARG A 53 15.27 -39.07 -5.63
N ARG A 54 15.33 -39.60 -4.39
CA ARG A 54 14.53 -39.16 -3.30
C ARG A 54 14.84 -37.66 -3.12
N ARG A 55 14.01 -36.79 -3.69
CA ARG A 55 13.94 -35.39 -3.26
C ARG A 55 13.66 -35.44 -1.75
N ARG A 56 14.69 -35.19 -0.92
CA ARG A 56 14.53 -34.82 0.46
C ARG A 56 13.65 -33.57 0.43
N ARG A 57 12.37 -33.72 0.82
CA ARG A 57 11.56 -32.60 1.30
C ARG A 57 12.40 -31.98 2.42
N ALA A 58 13.03 -30.84 2.14
CA ALA A 58 13.52 -29.96 3.21
C ALA A 58 12.33 -29.78 4.14
N LYS A 59 12.50 -30.10 5.42
CA LYS A 59 11.50 -29.75 6.44
C LYS A 59 11.26 -28.25 6.25
N LYS A 60 10.04 -27.85 5.82
CA LYS A 60 9.58 -26.48 5.85
C LYS A 60 9.82 -26.03 7.30
N VAL A 61 10.84 -25.23 7.54
CA VAL A 61 10.92 -24.42 8.74
C VAL A 61 9.65 -23.57 8.63
N GLN A 62 8.73 -23.75 9.55
CA GLN A 62 7.56 -22.91 9.67
C GLN A 62 8.13 -21.53 9.99
N GLU A 63 8.30 -20.68 8.98
CA GLU A 63 8.55 -19.26 9.19
C GLU A 63 7.32 -18.76 9.94
N VAL A 64 7.53 -18.37 11.19
CA VAL A 64 6.51 -17.68 11.98
C VAL A 64 6.33 -16.33 11.30
N GLY A 65 5.41 -16.24 10.36
CA GLY A 65 5.01 -15.03 9.68
C GLY A 65 3.77 -14.43 10.33
N LEU A 66 3.52 -13.16 10.05
CA LEU A 66 2.27 -12.50 10.44
C LEU A 66 1.09 -13.19 9.76
N GLU A 67 0.03 -13.46 10.49
CA GLU A 67 -1.22 -13.98 9.95
C GLU A 67 -2.12 -12.86 9.45
N ALA A 68 -3.03 -13.18 8.53
CA ALA A 68 -4.03 -12.21 8.07
C ALA A 68 -4.89 -11.72 9.24
N LEU A 69 -5.19 -10.43 9.27
CA LEU A 69 -5.94 -9.75 10.33
C LEU A 69 -5.24 -9.81 11.70
N TYR A 70 -3.90 -9.75 11.72
CA TYR A 70 -3.19 -9.60 12.99
C TYR A 70 -3.48 -8.24 13.62
N ASP A 71 -3.39 -8.19 14.95
CA ASP A 71 -3.51 -6.95 15.70
C ASP A 71 -2.19 -6.18 15.64
N ASP A 72 -2.23 -4.99 15.05
CA ASP A 72 -1.09 -4.07 14.94
C ASP A 72 -0.99 -3.10 16.14
N GLY A 73 -1.96 -3.12 17.07
CA GLY A 73 -2.02 -2.21 18.21
C GLY A 73 -2.28 -0.76 17.82
N PHE A 74 -2.76 -0.51 16.58
CA PHE A 74 -3.12 0.82 16.13
C PHE A 74 -4.31 1.38 16.92
N GLY A 75 -4.22 2.65 17.36
CA GLY A 75 -5.27 3.33 18.15
C GLY A 75 -5.19 3.08 19.65
N GLU A 76 -4.21 2.30 20.15
CA GLU A 76 -4.01 2.13 21.61
C GLU A 76 -3.30 3.31 22.25
N ALA A 77 -2.35 3.95 21.56
CA ALA A 77 -1.67 5.15 22.04
C ALA A 77 -2.40 6.42 21.58
N THR A 78 -2.32 7.46 22.38
CA THR A 78 -2.99 8.74 22.19
C THR A 78 -2.00 9.91 22.24
N VAL A 79 -2.45 11.09 21.84
CA VAL A 79 -1.66 12.33 21.99
C VAL A 79 -1.28 12.60 23.46
N ARG A 80 -2.09 12.12 24.41
CA ARG A 80 -1.78 12.23 25.85
C ARG A 80 -0.52 11.45 26.21
N ASP A 81 -0.37 10.24 25.67
CA ASP A 81 0.82 9.42 25.91
C ASP A 81 2.09 10.11 25.41
N TYR A 82 2.00 10.87 24.30
CA TYR A 82 3.11 11.71 23.84
C TYR A 82 3.50 12.77 24.90
N PHE A 83 2.54 13.48 25.47
CA PHE A 83 2.82 14.48 26.49
C PHE A 83 3.32 13.87 27.80
N ASP A 84 2.81 12.70 28.18
CA ASP A 84 3.30 11.98 29.36
C ASP A 84 4.75 11.51 29.13
N ALA A 85 5.09 11.06 27.93
CA ALA A 85 6.47 10.74 27.55
C ALA A 85 7.39 11.96 27.55
N LEU A 86 6.89 13.13 27.10
CA LEU A 86 7.61 14.41 27.21
C LEU A 86 7.97 14.76 28.66
N ARG A 87 7.02 14.60 29.58
CA ARG A 87 7.23 14.85 31.02
C ARG A 87 8.23 13.87 31.64
N ALA A 88 8.16 12.60 31.23
CA ALA A 88 9.05 11.55 31.71
C ALA A 88 10.49 11.69 31.18
N THR A 89 10.65 12.38 30.04
CA THR A 89 11.98 12.68 29.51
C THR A 89 12.61 13.77 30.36
N PRO A 90 13.81 13.57 30.95
CA PRO A 90 14.45 14.59 31.78
C PRO A 90 14.76 15.84 30.94
N LEU A 91 13.84 16.80 30.94
CA LEU A 91 13.99 18.07 30.23
C LEU A 91 14.75 19.08 31.07
N ASP A 92 14.82 18.85 32.40
CA ASP A 92 15.52 19.70 33.36
C ASP A 92 16.99 19.36 33.54
N GLY A 93 17.80 20.38 33.69
CA GLY A 93 19.26 20.40 33.79
C GLY A 93 19.93 19.58 34.89
N GLY A 94 19.23 18.66 35.53
CA GLY A 94 19.79 17.78 36.55
C GLY A 94 20.49 16.54 35.99
N GLY A 95 20.62 16.39 34.67
CA GLY A 95 21.22 15.24 33.99
C GLY A 95 20.84 15.10 32.52
N GLY A 96 19.97 15.96 31.99
CA GLY A 96 19.48 15.95 30.62
C GLY A 96 20.41 16.57 29.58
N GLY A 97 21.64 16.91 29.93
CA GLY A 97 22.70 17.26 29.04
C GLY A 97 23.45 16.01 28.61
N GLY A 98 23.72 15.89 27.34
CA GLY A 98 24.49 14.81 26.75
C GLY A 98 24.41 14.95 25.23
N PRO A 99 25.22 14.20 24.48
CA PRO A 99 25.14 14.25 23.04
C PRO A 99 23.80 13.65 22.56
N PRO A 100 23.40 13.96 21.33
CA PRO A 100 22.31 13.25 20.65
C PRO A 100 22.50 11.74 20.73
N ARG A 101 21.42 11.01 20.98
CA ARG A 101 21.51 9.55 21.19
C ARG A 101 20.32 8.82 20.62
N TRP A 102 20.57 7.59 20.18
CA TRP A 102 19.52 6.66 19.74
C TRP A 102 18.92 5.92 20.93
N PHE A 103 17.61 5.71 20.89
CA PHE A 103 16.90 4.86 21.83
C PHE A 103 15.90 3.96 21.09
N CYS A 104 15.56 2.81 21.68
CA CYS A 104 14.53 1.91 21.18
C CYS A 104 13.28 2.09 22.04
N PRO A 105 12.16 2.56 21.49
CA PRO A 105 10.91 2.67 22.26
C PRO A 105 10.44 1.30 22.74
N VAL A 106 10.09 1.20 24.01
CA VAL A 106 9.66 -0.09 24.64
C VAL A 106 8.36 -0.57 24.02
N GLU A 107 7.49 0.35 23.64
CA GLU A 107 6.16 0.08 23.05
C GLU A 107 6.25 -0.62 21.69
N CYS A 108 7.38 -0.52 20.98
CA CYS A 108 7.58 -1.24 19.73
C CYS A 108 7.57 -2.76 19.91
N GLY A 109 8.03 -3.25 21.03
CA GLY A 109 8.20 -4.69 21.27
C GLY A 109 9.17 -5.36 20.27
N PRO A 110 9.28 -6.69 20.29
CA PRO A 110 10.09 -7.43 19.32
C PRO A 110 9.36 -7.53 17.96
N PRO A 111 10.09 -7.40 16.84
CA PRO A 111 9.52 -7.62 15.51
C PRO A 111 8.98 -9.05 15.33
N ALA A 112 7.85 -9.17 14.63
CA ALA A 112 7.20 -10.44 14.32
C ALA A 112 7.68 -11.05 12.99
N VAL A 113 8.41 -10.29 12.17
CA VAL A 113 8.98 -10.74 10.90
C VAL A 113 10.44 -11.18 11.07
N HIS A 114 10.85 -12.17 10.27
CA HIS A 114 12.25 -12.58 10.23
C HIS A 114 13.11 -11.53 9.52
N ALA A 115 14.27 -11.19 10.10
CA ALA A 115 15.21 -10.20 9.57
C ALA A 115 14.53 -8.84 9.21
N PRO A 116 13.89 -8.17 10.17
CA PRO A 116 13.19 -6.91 9.91
C PRO A 116 14.17 -5.83 9.43
N PRO A 117 13.77 -4.94 8.52
CA PRO A 117 14.57 -3.78 8.16
C PRO A 117 14.75 -2.84 9.36
N LEU A 118 15.86 -2.07 9.36
CA LEU A 118 16.10 -1.04 10.36
C LEU A 118 15.29 0.22 10.01
N LEU A 119 14.63 0.81 11.01
CA LEU A 119 13.93 2.06 10.89
C LEU A 119 14.50 3.06 11.89
N LEU A 120 15.01 4.17 11.36
CA LEU A 120 15.55 5.30 12.12
C LEU A 120 14.57 6.45 12.05
N PHE A 121 14.15 6.97 13.20
CA PHE A 121 13.30 8.15 13.28
C PHE A 121 14.14 9.39 13.63
N LEU A 122 14.00 10.43 12.82
CA LEU A 122 14.62 11.74 13.03
C LEU A 122 13.56 12.78 13.42
N PRO A 123 13.67 13.34 14.62
CA PRO A 123 12.64 14.20 15.19
C PRO A 123 12.53 15.56 14.50
N GLY A 124 11.43 16.23 14.75
CA GLY A 124 11.25 17.65 14.46
C GLY A 124 12.20 18.54 15.24
N ILE A 125 11.93 19.84 15.23
CA ILE A 125 12.78 20.83 15.89
C ILE A 125 12.76 20.73 17.43
N ASP A 126 11.74 20.10 18.00
CA ASP A 126 11.65 19.78 19.43
C ASP A 126 12.79 18.86 19.88
N GLY A 127 13.19 17.91 19.03
CA GLY A 127 14.32 16.99 19.25
C GLY A 127 14.00 15.81 20.17
N VAL A 128 12.75 15.60 20.56
CA VAL A 128 12.38 14.59 21.56
C VAL A 128 12.47 13.19 21.00
N GLY A 129 12.01 12.97 19.78
CA GLY A 129 12.03 11.68 19.10
C GLY A 129 10.87 10.76 19.47
N MET A 130 9.80 11.30 20.08
CA MET A 130 8.61 10.54 20.51
C MET A 130 7.38 10.78 19.65
N GLU A 131 7.48 11.56 18.57
CA GLU A 131 6.34 11.86 17.69
C GLU A 131 5.77 10.62 16.98
N LEU A 132 6.54 9.53 16.93
CA LEU A 132 6.07 8.23 16.44
C LEU A 132 5.29 7.41 17.46
N ILE A 133 5.02 7.90 18.67
CA ILE A 133 4.46 7.09 19.76
C ILE A 133 3.16 6.36 19.36
N MET A 134 2.32 7.03 18.57
CA MET A 134 1.07 6.45 18.08
C MET A 134 1.29 5.35 17.03
N GLN A 135 2.48 5.28 16.44
CA GLN A 135 2.87 4.34 15.39
C GLN A 135 3.81 3.24 15.91
N HIS A 136 4.31 3.33 17.16
CA HIS A 136 5.34 2.44 17.71
C HIS A 136 4.95 0.97 17.61
N LYS A 137 3.74 0.60 18.05
CA LYS A 137 3.29 -0.79 18.04
C LYS A 137 3.19 -1.37 16.64
N SER A 138 2.59 -0.63 15.71
CA SER A 138 2.41 -1.09 14.33
C SER A 138 3.75 -1.22 13.59
N LEU A 139 4.61 -0.21 13.72
CA LEU A 139 5.95 -0.24 13.11
C LEU A 139 6.85 -1.29 13.76
N GLY A 140 6.81 -1.43 15.08
CA GLY A 140 7.62 -2.40 15.82
C GLY A 140 7.35 -3.86 15.44
N LYS A 141 6.15 -4.19 14.90
CA LYS A 141 5.85 -5.54 14.39
C LYS A 141 6.71 -5.93 13.19
N VAL A 142 7.13 -4.95 12.37
CA VAL A 142 7.75 -5.21 11.05
C VAL A 142 9.10 -4.54 10.86
N PHE A 143 9.51 -3.65 11.75
CA PHE A 143 10.78 -2.95 11.76
C PHE A 143 11.52 -3.10 13.08
N GLU A 144 12.85 -3.02 13.04
CA GLU A 144 13.67 -2.68 14.20
C GLU A 144 13.69 -1.15 14.30
N VAL A 145 12.96 -0.59 15.27
CA VAL A 145 12.75 0.87 15.39
C VAL A 145 13.75 1.48 16.35
N ARG A 146 14.42 2.55 15.91
CA ARG A 146 15.26 3.41 16.76
C ARG A 146 14.91 4.87 16.51
N CYS A 147 14.75 5.63 17.59
CA CYS A 147 14.43 7.05 17.54
C CYS A 147 15.62 7.88 18.02
N LEU A 148 15.88 8.99 17.34
CA LEU A 148 16.93 9.93 17.72
C LEU A 148 16.38 10.91 18.76
N HIS A 149 17.05 11.04 19.90
CA HIS A 149 16.81 12.09 20.88
C HIS A 149 17.92 13.13 20.82
N ILE A 150 17.55 14.39 20.59
CA ILE A 150 18.43 15.57 20.62
C ILE A 150 18.06 16.39 21.85
N PRO A 151 18.86 16.39 22.92
CA PRO A 151 18.52 17.10 24.16
C PRO A 151 18.22 18.59 23.94
N VAL A 152 17.32 19.14 24.73
CA VAL A 152 16.86 20.56 24.60
C VAL A 152 18.04 21.53 24.65
N ASN A 153 19.01 21.26 25.51
CA ASN A 153 20.20 22.10 25.73
C ASN A 153 21.40 21.72 24.83
N ASP A 154 21.19 20.76 23.91
CA ASP A 154 22.22 20.42 22.93
C ASP A 154 22.52 21.59 21.99
N ARG A 155 23.79 21.82 21.71
CA ARG A 155 24.27 22.89 20.82
C ARG A 155 25.15 22.33 19.70
N THR A 156 24.98 21.05 19.37
CA THR A 156 25.66 20.42 18.23
C THR A 156 25.24 21.11 16.93
N PRO A 157 26.15 21.62 16.13
CA PRO A 157 25.82 22.23 14.85
C PRO A 157 25.28 21.22 13.87
N TYR A 158 24.61 21.69 12.79
CA TYR A 158 23.94 20.82 11.81
C TYR A 158 24.84 19.75 11.23
N GLU A 159 26.08 20.08 10.85
CA GLU A 159 27.04 19.12 10.31
C GLU A 159 27.48 18.09 11.36
N GLY A 160 27.55 18.47 12.63
CA GLY A 160 27.84 17.54 13.73
C GLY A 160 26.71 16.53 13.92
N LEU A 161 25.45 16.96 13.83
CA LEU A 161 24.31 16.05 13.84
C LEU A 161 24.36 15.08 12.66
N LEU A 162 24.67 15.58 11.46
CA LEU A 162 24.83 14.72 10.29
C LEU A 162 25.94 13.68 10.47
N GLN A 163 27.06 14.05 11.07
CA GLN A 163 28.16 13.13 11.33
C GLN A 163 27.75 11.99 12.26
N ILE A 164 27.08 12.30 13.37
CA ILE A 164 26.57 11.28 14.33
C ILE A 164 25.66 10.28 13.64
N MET A 165 24.74 10.77 12.80
CA MET A 165 23.82 9.91 12.06
C MET A 165 24.53 9.11 10.97
N GLU A 166 25.47 9.72 10.26
CA GLU A 166 26.26 9.09 9.20
C GLU A 166 27.10 7.93 9.75
N GLU A 167 27.75 8.11 10.89
CA GLU A 167 28.49 7.04 11.58
C GLU A 167 27.57 5.86 11.93
N SER A 168 26.37 6.14 12.45
CA SER A 168 25.38 5.12 12.76
C SER A 168 24.89 4.36 11.54
N VAL A 169 24.56 5.07 10.45
CA VAL A 169 24.07 4.46 9.20
C VAL A 169 25.17 3.63 8.53
N LYS A 170 26.40 4.11 8.51
CA LYS A 170 27.55 3.36 7.97
C LYS A 170 27.85 2.11 8.79
N TYR A 171 27.77 2.20 10.11
CA TYR A 171 27.92 1.06 11.00
C TYR A 171 26.88 -0.04 10.69
N GLU A 172 25.61 0.31 10.65
CA GLU A 172 24.51 -0.64 10.36
C GLU A 172 24.60 -1.22 8.94
N HIS A 173 24.96 -0.40 7.96
CA HIS A 173 25.19 -0.86 6.59
C HIS A 173 26.32 -1.89 6.52
N ASN A 174 27.43 -1.64 7.21
CA ASN A 174 28.56 -2.57 7.24
C ASN A 174 28.22 -3.90 7.91
N LEU A 175 27.34 -3.90 8.93
CA LEU A 175 26.84 -5.12 9.57
C LEU A 175 25.94 -5.93 8.63
N SER A 176 25.14 -5.27 7.82
CA SER A 176 24.13 -5.90 6.97
C SER A 176 23.96 -5.15 5.62
N PRO A 177 24.86 -5.31 4.65
CA PRO A 177 24.90 -4.51 3.42
C PRO A 177 23.67 -4.68 2.51
N ASN A 178 22.92 -5.78 2.65
CA ASN A 178 21.73 -6.08 1.87
C ASN A 178 20.42 -5.67 2.57
N ARG A 179 20.51 -5.20 3.82
CA ARG A 179 19.37 -4.76 4.63
C ARG A 179 19.12 -3.28 4.35
N PRO A 180 17.94 -2.90 3.83
CA PRO A 180 17.61 -1.49 3.64
C PRO A 180 17.47 -0.78 4.98
N ILE A 181 17.88 0.49 5.02
CA ILE A 181 17.71 1.36 6.18
C ILE A 181 16.62 2.38 5.87
N TYR A 182 15.51 2.29 6.60
CA TYR A 182 14.42 3.26 6.52
C TYR A 182 14.72 4.44 7.41
N ILE A 183 14.46 5.65 6.92
CA ILE A 183 14.64 6.88 7.69
C ILE A 183 13.33 7.66 7.60
N ILE A 184 12.65 7.80 8.72
CA ILE A 184 11.50 8.68 8.86
C ILE A 184 12.00 10.02 9.37
N GLY A 185 11.75 11.11 8.64
CA GLY A 185 12.12 12.45 9.05
C GLY A 185 10.90 13.35 9.13
N ASP A 186 10.55 13.82 10.34
CA ASP A 186 9.50 14.79 10.55
C ASP A 186 10.08 16.21 10.51
N SER A 187 9.48 17.11 9.74
CA SER A 187 9.82 18.52 9.68
C SER A 187 11.35 18.78 9.54
N PHE A 188 12.06 19.20 10.60
CA PHE A 188 13.53 19.35 10.64
C PHE A 188 14.24 18.03 10.38
N GLY A 189 13.75 16.93 10.94
CA GLY A 189 14.25 15.58 10.67
C GLY A 189 14.21 15.21 9.19
N GLY A 190 13.26 15.76 8.43
CA GLY A 190 13.21 15.61 6.97
C GLY A 190 14.41 16.28 6.26
N CYS A 191 14.89 17.43 6.74
CA CYS A 191 16.10 18.05 6.24
C CYS A 191 17.34 17.18 6.56
N LEU A 192 17.42 16.67 7.79
CA LEU A 192 18.50 15.76 8.20
C LEU A 192 18.51 14.48 7.34
N ALA A 193 17.34 13.86 7.09
CA ALA A 193 17.22 12.65 6.27
C ALA A 193 17.70 12.88 4.83
N LEU A 194 17.27 13.97 4.18
CA LEU A 194 17.68 14.33 2.82
C LEU A 194 19.18 14.61 2.75
N SER A 195 19.71 15.34 3.74
CA SER A 195 21.16 15.66 3.79
C SER A 195 22.01 14.40 3.99
N LEU A 196 21.58 13.52 4.88
CA LEU A 196 22.24 12.24 5.14
C LEU A 196 22.26 11.36 3.87
N ALA A 197 21.13 11.26 3.17
CA ALA A 197 21.03 10.52 1.92
C ALA A 197 21.87 11.13 0.80
N SER A 198 21.98 12.46 0.75
CA SER A 198 22.84 13.14 -0.24
C SER A 198 24.35 12.87 -0.06
N ARG A 199 24.75 12.57 1.18
CA ARG A 199 26.17 12.26 1.54
C ARG A 199 26.50 10.77 1.35
N ASN A 200 25.50 9.90 1.34
CA ASN A 200 25.67 8.45 1.29
C ASN A 200 24.84 7.81 0.17
N PRO A 201 25.09 8.18 -1.10
CA PRO A 201 24.31 7.70 -2.24
C PRO A 201 24.49 6.21 -2.54
N GLU A 202 25.52 5.58 -1.99
CA GLU A 202 25.86 4.15 -2.13
C GLU A 202 25.11 3.25 -1.13
N ILE A 203 24.61 3.83 -0.04
CA ILE A 203 23.85 3.09 0.98
C ILE A 203 22.38 3.00 0.55
N ASP A 204 21.81 1.82 0.70
CA ASP A 204 20.40 1.56 0.39
C ASP A 204 19.48 2.18 1.44
N LEU A 205 19.14 3.46 1.25
CA LEU A 205 18.26 4.24 2.10
C LEU A 205 16.87 4.36 1.49
N VAL A 206 15.84 4.21 2.33
CA VAL A 206 14.43 4.48 2.01
C VAL A 206 13.97 5.63 2.92
N LEU A 207 13.64 6.77 2.34
CA LEU A 207 13.23 7.94 3.10
C LEU A 207 11.71 8.09 3.15
N ILE A 208 11.19 8.34 4.34
CA ILE A 208 9.80 8.72 4.56
C ILE A 208 9.80 10.11 5.17
N LEU A 209 9.43 11.10 4.39
CA LEU A 209 9.51 12.50 4.75
C LEU A 209 8.13 13.03 5.09
N VAL A 210 7.94 13.46 6.32
CA VAL A 210 6.67 14.03 6.79
C VAL A 210 6.84 15.53 6.91
N ASN A 211 6.13 16.29 6.09
CA ASN A 211 6.16 17.76 6.07
C ASN A 211 7.58 18.35 6.21
N PRO A 212 8.56 17.95 5.40
CA PRO A 212 9.95 18.36 5.57
C PRO A 212 10.09 19.87 5.50
N ALA A 213 10.85 20.46 6.43
CA ALA A 213 10.97 21.91 6.60
C ALA A 213 11.86 22.61 5.55
N THR A 214 12.04 22.03 4.37
CA THR A 214 12.94 22.53 3.32
C THR A 214 12.58 23.90 2.76
N SER A 215 11.37 24.40 3.02
CA SER A 215 10.90 25.74 2.63
C SER A 215 10.85 26.74 3.80
N PHE A 216 11.41 26.40 4.95
CA PHE A 216 11.36 27.25 6.14
C PHE A 216 11.86 28.68 5.88
N ALA A 217 12.88 28.86 5.05
CA ALA A 217 13.39 30.16 4.65
C ALA A 217 12.31 31.07 3.95
N LYS A 218 11.21 30.52 3.49
CA LYS A 218 10.10 31.27 2.88
C LYS A 218 8.99 31.61 3.89
N THR A 219 9.17 31.25 5.16
CA THR A 219 8.16 31.50 6.20
C THR A 219 8.37 32.86 6.87
N PRO A 220 7.33 33.47 7.45
CA PRO A 220 7.45 34.74 8.21
C PRO A 220 8.43 34.64 9.39
N LEU A 221 8.71 33.45 9.91
CA LEU A 221 9.64 33.25 11.03
C LEU A 221 11.05 33.72 10.74
N GLN A 222 11.51 33.62 9.50
CA GLN A 222 12.82 34.14 9.10
C GLN A 222 12.90 35.65 9.33
N ALA A 223 11.82 36.39 9.03
CA ALA A 223 11.79 37.83 9.17
C ALA A 223 11.79 38.29 10.62
N ILE A 224 11.25 37.49 11.54
CA ILE A 224 11.18 37.84 12.97
C ILE A 224 12.38 37.35 13.78
N LEU A 225 13.23 36.47 13.22
CA LEU A 225 14.39 35.92 13.94
C LEU A 225 15.32 37.01 14.53
N PRO A 226 15.68 38.08 13.79
CA PRO A 226 16.51 39.15 14.38
C PRO A 226 15.85 39.85 15.58
N LEU A 227 14.50 39.94 15.58
CA LEU A 227 13.75 40.51 16.71
C LEU A 227 13.78 39.59 17.93
N LEU A 228 13.71 38.26 17.69
CA LEU A 228 13.81 37.26 18.77
C LEU A 228 15.19 37.25 19.42
N GLU A 229 16.24 37.60 18.70
CA GLU A 229 17.61 37.73 19.23
C GLU A 229 17.76 38.90 20.22
N MET A 230 16.89 39.92 20.11
CA MET A 230 16.89 41.09 21.02
C MET A 230 16.15 40.82 22.33
N VAL A 231 15.41 39.72 22.40
CA VAL A 231 14.65 39.33 23.61
C VAL A 231 15.62 38.73 24.64
N PRO A 232 15.51 39.11 25.94
CA PRO A 232 16.35 38.57 26.99
C PRO A 232 16.32 37.03 27.01
N SER A 233 17.49 36.40 27.03
CA SER A 233 17.67 34.94 26.91
C SER A 233 17.02 34.12 28.02
N ASN A 234 16.73 34.73 29.16
CA ASN A 234 16.20 34.07 30.34
C ASN A 234 14.66 34.00 30.36
N LEU A 235 13.99 34.68 29.41
CA LEU A 235 12.53 34.63 29.36
C LEU A 235 12.04 33.28 28.83
N PRO A 236 11.04 32.68 29.51
CA PRO A 236 10.36 31.52 28.97
C PRO A 236 9.60 31.86 27.69
N VAL A 237 9.49 30.93 26.77
CA VAL A 237 8.72 31.09 25.54
C VAL A 237 7.23 30.98 25.86
N THR A 238 6.64 32.07 26.30
CA THR A 238 5.22 32.12 26.73
C THR A 238 4.26 32.53 25.62
N LEU A 239 4.77 32.89 24.45
CA LEU A 239 3.93 33.30 23.32
C LEU A 239 3.34 32.03 22.61
N PRO A 240 2.03 31.78 22.68
CA PRO A 240 1.40 30.63 22.09
C PRO A 240 1.70 30.46 20.57
N HIS A 241 1.84 31.59 19.88
CA HIS A 241 2.18 31.63 18.47
C HIS A 241 3.61 31.12 18.15
N LEU A 242 4.55 31.23 19.07
CA LEU A 242 5.91 30.71 18.91
C LEU A 242 5.97 29.23 19.28
N LEU A 243 5.25 28.80 20.30
CA LEU A 243 5.17 27.41 20.73
C LEU A 243 4.60 26.48 19.62
N ARG A 244 3.61 26.97 18.86
CA ARG A 244 3.04 26.17 17.75
C ARG A 244 4.06 25.73 16.70
N TYR A 245 5.17 26.46 16.55
CA TYR A 245 6.24 26.07 15.63
C TYR A 245 7.13 24.95 16.17
N LEU A 246 7.13 24.78 17.48
CA LEU A 246 7.87 23.71 18.16
C LEU A 246 7.03 22.46 18.33
N ILE A 247 5.76 22.60 18.72
CA ILE A 247 4.91 21.51 19.17
C ILE A 247 3.73 21.23 18.20
N GLY A 248 3.39 22.17 17.33
CA GLY A 248 2.18 22.16 16.50
C GLY A 248 1.05 23.04 17.03
N ASP A 249 -0.06 23.13 16.29
CA ASP A 249 -1.22 23.93 16.69
C ASP A 249 -2.12 23.13 17.67
N PRO A 250 -2.22 23.54 18.95
CA PRO A 250 -2.97 22.80 19.96
C PRO A 250 -4.45 22.66 19.64
N LEU A 251 -5.05 23.69 19.01
CA LEU A 251 -6.46 23.65 18.63
C LEU A 251 -6.70 22.58 17.56
N LYS A 252 -5.80 22.48 16.59
CA LYS A 252 -5.89 21.45 15.55
C LYS A 252 -5.63 20.05 16.11
N MET A 253 -4.65 19.90 16.99
CA MET A 253 -4.39 18.63 17.68
C MET A 253 -5.60 18.19 18.51
N ALA A 254 -6.26 19.10 19.23
CA ALA A 254 -7.49 18.81 19.96
C ALA A 254 -8.64 18.45 19.02
N MET A 255 -8.78 19.10 17.86
CA MET A 255 -9.83 18.81 16.87
C MET A 255 -9.64 17.46 16.21
N VAL A 256 -8.41 17.03 15.95
CA VAL A 256 -8.09 15.75 15.31
C VAL A 256 -8.35 14.56 16.25
N SER A 257 -8.27 14.75 17.58
CA SER A 257 -8.59 13.70 18.56
C SER A 257 -10.09 13.37 18.65
N ILE A 258 -10.95 14.13 17.97
CA ILE A 258 -12.40 13.91 17.97
C ILE A 258 -12.78 12.84 16.96
N GLN A 259 -13.35 11.75 17.42
CA GLN A 259 -13.90 10.71 16.56
C GLN A 259 -15.16 11.20 15.83
N ASN A 260 -15.19 11.11 14.51
CA ASN A 260 -16.27 11.60 13.63
C ASN A 260 -17.63 10.92 13.79
N ASN A 261 -17.82 10.00 14.74
CA ASN A 261 -19.03 9.20 14.92
C ASN A 261 -19.80 9.46 16.23
N THR A 262 -19.48 10.53 16.95
CA THR A 262 -20.14 10.88 18.22
C THR A 262 -21.21 11.95 18.03
N SER A 263 -22.13 12.06 19.01
CA SER A 263 -23.14 13.12 18.99
C SER A 263 -22.47 14.50 19.04
N PRO A 264 -23.12 15.58 18.55
CA PRO A 264 -22.54 16.93 18.64
C PRO A 264 -22.19 17.36 20.07
N GLN A 265 -22.88 16.83 21.10
CA GLN A 265 -22.60 17.10 22.50
C GLN A 265 -21.36 16.37 22.99
N ASP A 266 -21.23 15.05 22.67
CA ASP A 266 -20.05 14.26 23.00
C ASP A 266 -18.80 14.80 22.29
N THR A 267 -18.98 15.32 21.08
CA THR A 267 -17.91 15.96 20.29
C THR A 267 -17.39 17.21 20.97
N LEU A 268 -18.29 18.06 21.49
CA LEU A 268 -17.93 19.30 22.17
C LEU A 268 -17.26 19.02 23.52
N GLU A 269 -17.73 18.01 24.25
CA GLU A 269 -17.18 17.57 25.52
C GLU A 269 -15.78 16.98 25.34
N SER A 270 -15.59 16.08 24.37
CA SER A 270 -14.27 15.54 23.99
C SER A 270 -13.28 16.62 23.56
N PHE A 271 -13.74 17.63 22.82
CA PHE A 271 -12.91 18.77 22.41
C PHE A 271 -12.48 19.60 23.63
N SER A 272 -13.43 19.92 24.50
CA SER A 272 -13.18 20.69 25.73
C SER A 272 -12.19 19.96 26.64
N ASP A 273 -12.37 18.64 26.81
CA ASP A 273 -11.51 17.82 27.67
C ASP A 273 -10.10 17.68 27.06
N SER A 274 -9.99 17.45 25.75
CA SER A 274 -8.71 17.41 25.05
C SER A 274 -7.97 18.75 25.18
N LEU A 275 -8.65 19.84 24.91
CA LEU A 275 -8.06 21.19 25.03
C LEU A 275 -7.64 21.50 26.45
N SER A 276 -8.49 21.20 27.45
CA SER A 276 -8.22 21.41 28.86
C SER A 276 -7.04 20.59 29.37
N SER A 277 -6.85 19.40 28.86
CA SER A 277 -5.70 18.53 29.18
C SER A 277 -4.40 19.01 28.54
N MET A 278 -4.46 19.61 27.33
CA MET A 278 -3.30 20.06 26.56
C MET A 278 -2.76 21.42 26.98
N LEU A 279 -3.63 22.36 27.37
CA LEU A 279 -3.20 23.71 27.74
C LEU A 279 -2.18 23.78 28.88
N PRO A 280 -2.32 23.03 29.99
CA PRO A 280 -1.30 22.97 31.03
C PRO A 280 0.04 22.47 30.55
N LEU A 281 0.03 21.45 29.67
CA LEU A 281 1.23 20.82 29.11
C LEU A 281 2.02 21.77 28.20
N LEU A 282 1.31 22.55 27.39
CA LEU A 282 1.89 23.60 26.57
C LEU A 282 2.53 24.69 27.39
N SER A 283 1.89 25.06 28.51
CA SER A 283 2.45 26.03 29.47
C SER A 283 3.74 25.49 30.10
N GLU A 284 3.75 24.25 30.56
CA GLU A 284 4.94 23.60 31.12
C GLU A 284 6.09 23.54 30.10
N PHE A 285 5.79 23.15 28.85
CA PHE A 285 6.79 23.13 27.78
C PHE A 285 7.36 24.53 27.48
N GLY A 286 6.54 25.57 27.52
CA GLY A 286 6.98 26.94 27.37
C GLY A 286 7.93 27.39 28.47
N HIS A 287 7.83 26.82 29.67
CA HIS A 287 8.78 27.08 30.77
C HIS A 287 10.11 26.34 30.62
N ILE A 288 10.10 25.19 29.93
CA ILE A 288 11.28 24.35 29.72
C ILE A 288 12.13 24.91 28.58
N VAL A 289 11.51 25.36 27.48
CA VAL A 289 12.21 25.95 26.35
C VAL A 289 12.48 27.42 26.55
N ARG A 290 13.72 27.75 26.82
CA ARG A 290 14.16 29.14 26.96
C ARG A 290 14.33 29.83 25.61
N MET A 291 14.29 31.16 25.58
CA MET A 291 14.39 31.95 24.36
C MET A 291 15.71 31.71 23.60
N ASP A 292 16.82 31.54 24.30
CA ASP A 292 18.11 31.24 23.72
C ASP A 292 18.11 29.88 22.99
N THR A 293 17.40 28.91 23.54
CA THR A 293 17.23 27.58 22.93
C THR A 293 16.37 27.65 21.67
N LEU A 294 15.27 28.42 21.73
CA LEU A 294 14.43 28.62 20.55
C LEU A 294 15.20 29.28 19.40
N VAL A 295 15.89 30.37 19.69
CA VAL A 295 16.72 31.08 18.69
C VAL A 295 17.79 30.17 18.12
N TRP A 296 18.47 29.38 18.94
CA TRP A 296 19.44 28.38 18.48
C TRP A 296 18.84 27.36 17.54
N LYS A 297 17.71 26.76 17.92
CA LYS A 297 17.03 25.74 17.11
C LYS A 297 16.52 26.32 15.78
N LEU A 298 16.04 27.54 15.73
CA LEU A 298 15.65 28.22 14.49
C LEU A 298 16.86 28.47 13.57
N LYS A 299 18.02 28.89 14.13
CA LYS A 299 19.27 29.04 13.37
C LYS A 299 19.76 27.70 12.84
N LEU A 300 19.69 26.65 13.66
CA LEU A 300 20.02 25.29 13.26
C LEU A 300 19.16 24.82 12.10
N LEU A 301 17.85 25.08 12.15
CA LEU A 301 16.91 24.77 11.07
C LEU A 301 17.25 25.53 9.79
N MET A 302 17.54 26.82 9.85
CA MET A 302 17.95 27.60 8.67
C MET A 302 19.23 27.04 8.02
N SER A 303 20.25 26.75 8.83
CA SER A 303 21.48 26.12 8.33
C SER A 303 21.19 24.76 7.64
N GLY A 304 20.28 23.99 8.25
CA GLY A 304 19.84 22.70 7.67
C GLY A 304 19.10 22.86 6.34
N VAL A 305 18.23 23.84 6.24
CA VAL A 305 17.47 24.13 5.01
C VAL A 305 18.41 24.50 3.85
N ASP A 306 19.36 25.39 4.08
CA ASP A 306 20.33 25.82 3.06
C ASP A 306 21.24 24.68 2.62
N TYR A 307 21.72 23.89 3.58
CA TYR A 307 22.53 22.71 3.32
C TYR A 307 21.77 21.68 2.48
N THR A 308 20.53 21.35 2.87
CA THR A 308 19.69 20.37 2.20
C THR A 308 19.36 20.81 0.77
N ASN A 309 18.86 22.04 0.59
CA ASN A 309 18.41 22.52 -0.71
C ASN A 309 19.54 22.57 -1.76
N SER A 310 20.77 22.85 -1.32
CA SER A 310 21.94 22.85 -2.21
C SER A 310 22.33 21.46 -2.74
N ARG A 311 21.82 20.37 -2.13
CA ARG A 311 22.23 18.96 -2.39
C ARG A 311 21.11 18.03 -2.81
N LEU A 312 19.89 18.50 -3.02
CA LEU A 312 18.73 17.64 -3.41
C LEU A 312 19.02 16.77 -4.64
N ASN A 313 19.78 17.29 -5.61
CA ASN A 313 20.14 16.54 -6.82
C ASN A 313 21.07 15.34 -6.56
N ALA A 314 21.77 15.30 -5.43
CA ALA A 314 22.66 14.21 -5.06
C ALA A 314 21.91 13.03 -4.41
N VAL A 315 20.68 13.22 -3.98
CA VAL A 315 19.86 12.19 -3.35
C VAL A 315 19.49 11.10 -4.36
N GLN A 316 19.87 9.85 -4.06
CA GLN A 316 19.55 8.67 -4.88
C GLN A 316 18.53 7.74 -4.20
N ALA A 317 18.22 7.97 -2.93
CA ALA A 317 17.30 7.18 -2.13
C ALA A 317 15.88 7.13 -2.74
N GLU A 318 15.16 6.04 -2.45
CA GLU A 318 13.72 5.94 -2.69
C GLU A 318 12.98 6.77 -1.63
N ILE A 319 12.05 7.63 -2.05
CA ILE A 319 11.42 8.62 -1.17
C ILE A 319 9.91 8.51 -1.21
N LEU A 320 9.29 8.47 -0.03
CA LEU A 320 7.87 8.69 0.20
C LEU A 320 7.70 10.05 0.90
N LEU A 321 7.12 11.00 0.21
CA LEU A 321 6.84 12.32 0.72
C LEU A 321 5.37 12.40 1.15
N LEU A 322 5.15 12.66 2.44
CA LEU A 322 3.84 12.84 3.05
C LEU A 322 3.64 14.33 3.33
N ALA A 323 2.66 14.91 2.65
CA ALA A 323 2.32 16.32 2.79
C ALA A 323 0.93 16.47 3.38
N SER A 324 0.80 17.16 4.48
CA SER A 324 -0.48 17.38 5.16
C SER A 324 -0.83 18.87 5.28
N GLY A 325 -2.11 19.13 5.49
CA GLY A 325 -2.64 20.44 5.78
C GLY A 325 -2.81 21.39 4.60
N ASN A 326 -3.66 22.40 4.83
CA ASN A 326 -3.83 23.55 3.98
C ASN A 326 -3.04 24.77 4.52
N ASP A 327 -2.10 24.52 5.42
CA ASP A 327 -1.41 25.56 6.16
C ASP A 327 -0.18 26.11 5.43
N ASN A 328 0.26 27.26 5.92
CA ASN A 328 1.45 27.94 5.41
C ASN A 328 2.78 27.23 5.80
N LEU A 329 2.70 26.07 6.49
CA LEU A 329 3.86 25.28 6.90
C LEU A 329 3.61 23.78 6.70
N PRO A 330 4.20 23.16 5.68
CA PRO A 330 5.01 23.78 4.62
C PRO A 330 4.18 24.66 3.68
N PRO A 331 4.77 25.70 3.06
CA PRO A 331 4.07 26.53 2.07
C PRO A 331 3.49 25.69 0.94
N SER A 332 2.31 26.08 0.46
CA SER A 332 1.65 25.42 -0.66
C SER A 332 2.60 25.28 -1.85
N GLY A 333 2.66 24.09 -2.46
CA GLY A 333 3.55 23.78 -3.59
C GLY A 333 4.95 23.26 -3.22
N GLU A 334 5.31 23.18 -1.93
CA GLU A 334 6.60 22.63 -1.52
C GLU A 334 6.76 21.16 -1.86
N ALA A 335 5.71 20.35 -1.65
CA ALA A 335 5.72 18.95 -2.03
C ALA A 335 5.91 18.76 -3.54
N ASP A 336 5.28 19.60 -4.36
CA ASP A 336 5.48 19.58 -5.81
C ASP A 336 6.89 20.01 -6.21
N ARG A 337 7.49 20.95 -5.49
CA ARG A 337 8.87 21.37 -5.71
C ARG A 337 9.84 20.21 -5.42
N LEU A 338 9.67 19.55 -4.29
CA LEU A 338 10.50 18.39 -3.92
C LEU A 338 10.29 17.23 -4.88
N PHE A 339 9.05 16.93 -5.24
CA PHE A 339 8.73 15.88 -6.23
C PHE A 339 9.44 16.11 -7.57
N LYS A 340 9.55 17.38 -8.02
CA LYS A 340 10.26 17.73 -9.25
C LYS A 340 11.79 17.67 -9.13
N ALA A 341 12.30 17.95 -7.92
CA ALA A 341 13.76 17.98 -7.65
C ALA A 341 14.34 16.59 -7.38
N LEU A 342 13.56 15.68 -6.79
CA LEU A 342 14.03 14.36 -6.37
C LEU A 342 13.77 13.31 -7.47
N LYS A 343 14.72 12.39 -7.67
CA LYS A 343 14.69 11.43 -8.79
C LYS A 343 13.67 10.30 -8.60
N SER A 344 13.58 9.77 -7.37
CA SER A 344 12.71 8.65 -7.02
C SER A 344 11.83 9.05 -5.85
N CYS A 345 10.74 9.76 -6.13
CA CYS A 345 9.87 10.31 -5.11
C CYS A 345 8.41 9.99 -5.41
N LYS A 346 7.72 9.39 -4.43
CA LYS A 346 6.26 9.25 -4.39
C LYS A 346 5.71 10.30 -3.45
N VAL A 347 4.52 10.83 -3.72
CA VAL A 347 3.88 11.85 -2.86
C VAL A 347 2.49 11.39 -2.46
N ARG A 348 2.13 11.61 -1.19
CA ARG A 348 0.76 11.44 -0.68
C ARG A 348 0.32 12.72 0.02
N TYR A 349 -0.88 13.21 -0.33
CA TYR A 349 -1.46 14.42 0.23
C TYR A 349 -2.58 14.09 1.22
N PHE A 350 -2.44 14.58 2.43
CA PHE A 350 -3.41 14.47 3.52
C PHE A 350 -4.07 15.83 3.74
N ARG A 351 -5.02 16.18 2.88
CA ARG A 351 -5.58 17.54 2.80
C ARG A 351 -6.40 17.96 4.01
N THR A 352 -7.01 17.00 4.70
CA THR A 352 -7.85 17.22 5.87
C THR A 352 -7.09 17.08 7.18
N SER A 353 -5.84 16.65 7.11
CA SER A 353 -5.00 16.37 8.26
C SER A 353 -4.26 17.60 8.77
N SER A 354 -3.84 17.56 10.05
CA SER A 354 -3.03 18.59 10.67
C SER A 354 -1.58 18.56 10.15
N ASP A 355 -0.81 19.57 10.54
CA ASP A 355 0.63 19.62 10.31
C ASP A 355 1.42 18.57 11.11
N ARG A 356 0.80 17.95 12.13
CA ARG A 356 1.35 16.85 12.95
C ARG A 356 0.76 15.49 12.57
N LEU A 357 0.92 15.13 11.31
CA LEU A 357 0.34 13.93 10.71
C LEU A 357 0.62 12.63 11.50
N LEU A 358 1.85 12.46 12.02
CA LEU A 358 2.23 11.27 12.78
C LEU A 358 1.48 11.10 14.11
N MET A 359 0.88 12.17 14.61
CA MET A 359 0.14 12.21 15.89
C MET A 359 -1.38 12.14 15.69
N GLU A 360 -1.86 11.95 14.45
CA GLU A 360 -3.28 11.80 14.19
C GLU A 360 -3.75 10.37 14.47
N SER A 361 -4.86 10.22 15.20
CA SER A 361 -5.44 8.92 15.56
C SER A 361 -5.97 8.14 14.34
N SER A 362 -6.31 8.84 13.27
CA SER A 362 -6.77 8.24 12.00
C SER A 362 -5.63 7.84 11.04
N PHE A 363 -4.39 8.31 11.29
CA PHE A 363 -3.26 8.11 10.41
C PHE A 363 -2.44 6.88 10.81
N ASN A 364 -2.38 5.88 9.95
CA ASN A 364 -1.54 4.69 10.10
C ASN A 364 -0.40 4.71 9.07
N LEU A 365 0.81 5.01 9.55
CA LEU A 365 1.99 5.12 8.70
C LEU A 365 2.37 3.80 8.03
N LEU A 366 2.22 2.67 8.72
CA LEU A 366 2.50 1.35 8.16
C LEU A 366 1.59 1.05 6.97
N THR A 367 0.30 1.38 7.06
CA THR A 367 -0.66 1.23 5.96
C THR A 367 -0.24 2.03 4.74
N VAL A 368 0.23 3.28 4.93
CA VAL A 368 0.71 4.13 3.84
C VAL A 368 1.98 3.56 3.20
N ILE A 369 2.93 3.05 3.99
CA ILE A 369 4.16 2.40 3.49
C ILE A 369 3.81 1.15 2.66
N LYS A 370 2.88 0.31 3.14
CA LYS A 370 2.39 -0.89 2.45
C LYS A 370 1.69 -0.52 1.14
N GLY A 371 0.73 0.41 1.19
CA GLY A 371 -0.03 0.89 0.03
C GLY A 371 0.87 1.52 -1.03
N ALA A 372 1.79 2.40 -0.64
CA ALA A 372 2.79 2.97 -1.55
C ALA A 372 3.78 1.92 -2.08
N SER A 373 3.64 0.67 -1.62
CA SER A 373 4.51 -0.42 -2.06
C SER A 373 6.00 -0.16 -1.78
N MET A 374 6.30 0.41 -0.61
CA MET A 374 7.68 0.75 -0.24
C MET A 374 8.30 -0.15 0.82
N TYR A 375 7.51 -1.06 1.44
CA TYR A 375 8.08 -2.05 2.36
C TYR A 375 8.88 -3.12 1.61
N ARG A 376 10.11 -3.36 2.05
CA ARG A 376 10.99 -4.43 1.59
C ARG A 376 12.02 -4.81 2.65
N GLN A 377 12.42 -6.05 2.68
CA GLN A 377 13.42 -6.60 3.62
C GLN A 377 14.83 -6.67 3.00
N GLY A 378 14.92 -6.70 1.69
CA GLY A 378 16.16 -6.76 0.93
C GLY A 378 16.36 -5.57 0.00
N LYS A 379 17.50 -5.56 -0.69
CA LYS A 379 17.88 -4.49 -1.64
C LYS A 379 16.88 -4.33 -2.80
N GLN A 380 16.29 -5.44 -3.26
CA GLN A 380 15.24 -5.42 -4.28
C GLN A 380 13.93 -5.84 -3.66
N ARG A 381 12.87 -5.14 -4.01
CA ARG A 381 11.52 -5.46 -3.55
C ARG A 381 11.01 -6.72 -4.23
N ASP A 382 10.45 -7.61 -3.42
CA ASP A 382 9.79 -8.82 -3.84
C ASP A 382 8.34 -8.84 -3.33
N THR A 383 7.38 -8.69 -4.25
CA THR A 383 5.94 -8.58 -3.93
C THR A 383 5.34 -9.82 -3.24
N ILE A 384 6.07 -10.93 -3.20
CA ILE A 384 5.63 -12.16 -2.55
C ILE A 384 6.25 -12.30 -1.16
N THR A 385 7.59 -12.15 -1.05
CA THR A 385 8.29 -12.31 0.25
C THR A 385 8.17 -11.09 1.15
N ASP A 386 8.10 -9.89 0.57
CA ASP A 386 7.96 -8.64 1.32
C ASP A 386 6.50 -8.28 1.63
N PHE A 387 5.55 -9.14 1.21
CA PHE A 387 4.15 -8.90 1.48
C PHE A 387 3.85 -9.01 2.98
N LEU A 388 3.25 -7.96 3.53
CA LEU A 388 2.71 -7.94 4.88
C LEU A 388 1.19 -8.08 4.79
N PRO A 389 0.59 -9.09 5.46
CA PRO A 389 -0.86 -9.28 5.42
C PRO A 389 -1.61 -8.07 6.00
N PRO A 390 -2.88 -7.86 5.63
CA PRO A 390 -3.68 -6.79 6.20
C PRO A 390 -3.92 -6.99 7.71
N THR A 391 -3.94 -5.87 8.45
CA THR A 391 -4.20 -5.83 9.88
C THR A 391 -5.69 -5.74 10.18
N ILE A 392 -6.07 -5.92 11.46
CA ILE A 392 -7.45 -5.69 11.91
C ILE A 392 -7.86 -4.23 11.70
N SER A 393 -6.96 -3.28 11.97
CA SER A 393 -7.22 -1.85 11.80
C SER A 393 -7.44 -1.48 10.33
N GLU A 394 -6.60 -1.98 9.42
CA GLU A 394 -6.75 -1.81 7.97
C GLU A 394 -8.09 -2.39 7.47
N PHE A 395 -8.43 -3.61 7.91
CA PHE A 395 -9.69 -4.25 7.53
C PHE A 395 -10.92 -3.44 7.97
N LYS A 396 -10.93 -2.99 9.24
CA LYS A 396 -12.03 -2.17 9.77
C LYS A 396 -12.18 -0.85 9.01
N ARG A 397 -11.08 -0.17 8.73
CA ARG A 397 -11.08 1.09 7.98
C ARG A 397 -11.57 0.87 6.55
N THR A 398 -10.97 -0.06 5.81
CA THR A 398 -11.28 -0.27 4.39
C THR A 398 -12.70 -0.78 4.19
N PHE A 399 -13.10 -1.87 4.84
CA PHE A 399 -14.40 -2.50 4.61
C PHE A 399 -15.50 -1.97 5.55
N GLY A 400 -15.13 -1.49 6.75
CA GLY A 400 -16.08 -0.92 7.70
C GLY A 400 -16.43 0.55 7.45
N GLU A 401 -15.52 1.32 6.84
CA GLU A 401 -15.67 2.76 6.62
C GLU A 401 -15.62 3.12 5.13
N ASP A 402 -14.48 2.94 4.46
CA ASP A 402 -14.26 3.40 3.09
C ASP A 402 -15.18 2.71 2.07
N PHE A 403 -15.30 1.40 2.12
CA PHE A 403 -16.16 0.61 1.23
C PHE A 403 -17.54 0.28 1.80
N LYS A 404 -17.89 0.79 2.98
CA LYS A 404 -19.19 0.54 3.62
C LYS A 404 -20.39 0.84 2.70
N LEU A 405 -20.35 2.01 2.05
CA LEU A 405 -21.42 2.38 1.11
C LEU A 405 -21.44 1.45 -0.10
N LEU A 406 -20.28 1.12 -0.67
CA LEU A 406 -20.18 0.20 -1.79
C LEU A 406 -20.71 -1.19 -1.41
N HIS A 407 -20.31 -1.71 -0.25
CA HIS A 407 -20.80 -2.99 0.26
C HIS A 407 -22.34 -2.99 0.43
N HIS A 408 -22.91 -1.90 0.95
CA HIS A 408 -24.36 -1.74 1.06
C HIS A 408 -25.05 -1.72 -0.32
N LEU A 409 -24.48 -0.99 -1.28
CA LEU A 409 -25.00 -0.91 -2.64
C LEU A 409 -24.93 -2.25 -3.37
N LEU A 410 -23.79 -2.95 -3.27
CA LEU A 410 -23.56 -4.22 -3.95
C LEU A 410 -24.21 -5.40 -3.23
N SER A 411 -24.36 -5.36 -1.91
CA SER A 411 -25.00 -6.38 -1.05
C SER A 411 -24.67 -7.81 -1.50
N PRO A 412 -23.39 -8.25 -1.46
CA PRO A 412 -22.93 -9.49 -2.09
C PRO A 412 -23.60 -10.73 -1.49
N VAL A 413 -23.85 -11.70 -2.35
CA VAL A 413 -24.36 -13.04 -2.00
C VAL A 413 -23.33 -14.06 -2.41
N MET A 414 -22.67 -14.68 -1.43
CA MET A 414 -21.66 -15.72 -1.65
C MET A 414 -22.30 -17.10 -1.55
N LEU A 415 -22.06 -17.92 -2.57
CA LEU A 415 -22.48 -19.31 -2.64
C LEU A 415 -21.27 -20.18 -3.00
N SER A 416 -21.23 -21.43 -2.50
CA SER A 416 -20.19 -22.38 -2.87
C SER A 416 -20.75 -23.79 -3.00
N THR A 417 -20.10 -24.60 -3.85
CA THR A 417 -20.50 -25.98 -4.14
C THR A 417 -19.66 -26.95 -3.30
N LEU A 418 -20.32 -27.70 -2.45
CA LEU A 418 -19.68 -28.78 -1.69
C LEU A 418 -19.20 -29.94 -2.60
N ARG A 419 -18.32 -30.78 -2.09
CA ARG A 419 -17.82 -31.97 -2.84
C ARG A 419 -18.92 -32.91 -3.36
N ASN A 420 -20.06 -32.99 -2.65
CA ASN A 420 -21.24 -33.79 -3.03
C ASN A 420 -22.13 -33.09 -4.07
N GLY A 421 -21.76 -31.89 -4.54
CA GLY A 421 -22.52 -31.12 -5.54
C GLY A 421 -23.62 -30.23 -4.96
N LYS A 422 -23.85 -30.23 -3.63
CA LYS A 422 -24.83 -29.34 -3.00
C LYS A 422 -24.29 -27.91 -2.92
N ILE A 423 -25.07 -26.94 -3.38
CA ILE A 423 -24.78 -25.51 -3.25
C ILE A 423 -25.21 -25.04 -1.87
N VAL A 424 -24.36 -24.27 -1.21
CA VAL A 424 -24.57 -23.71 0.14
C VAL A 424 -24.18 -22.23 0.16
N ARG A 425 -24.65 -21.49 1.16
CA ARG A 425 -24.25 -20.10 1.39
C ARG A 425 -22.86 -20.03 2.01
N GLY A 426 -22.11 -18.96 1.68
CA GLY A 426 -20.75 -18.72 2.15
C GLY A 426 -19.70 -19.56 1.41
N LEU A 427 -18.49 -19.64 1.96
CA LEU A 427 -17.32 -20.26 1.35
C LEU A 427 -17.06 -21.71 1.81
N ALA A 428 -18.04 -22.40 2.40
CA ALA A 428 -17.85 -23.76 2.93
C ALA A 428 -17.41 -24.80 1.87
N GLY A 429 -17.72 -24.57 0.56
CA GLY A 429 -17.25 -25.38 -0.56
C GLY A 429 -15.80 -25.11 -0.97
N VAL A 430 -15.20 -23.99 -0.54
CA VAL A 430 -13.81 -23.63 -0.79
C VAL A 430 -12.93 -24.27 0.28
N PRO A 431 -11.80 -24.93 -0.07
CA PRO A 431 -10.88 -25.49 0.91
C PRO A 431 -10.37 -24.47 1.93
N ASP A 432 -10.05 -24.91 3.15
CA ASP A 432 -9.50 -24.04 4.19
C ASP A 432 -7.99 -23.81 4.07
N LYS A 433 -7.31 -24.58 3.23
CA LYS A 433 -5.85 -24.50 3.01
C LYS A 433 -5.52 -24.62 1.54
N GLY A 434 -4.55 -23.81 1.12
CA GLY A 434 -3.99 -23.88 -0.24
C GLY A 434 -3.04 -25.05 -0.49
N PRO A 435 -2.48 -25.14 -1.69
CA PRO A 435 -2.65 -24.15 -2.75
C PRO A 435 -4.01 -24.27 -3.44
N VAL A 436 -4.69 -23.14 -3.62
CA VAL A 436 -5.99 -23.05 -4.31
C VAL A 436 -5.90 -22.01 -5.41
N LEU A 437 -6.43 -22.34 -6.59
CA LEU A 437 -6.56 -21.42 -7.72
C LEU A 437 -8.03 -21.17 -8.03
N LEU A 438 -8.50 -19.95 -7.78
CA LEU A 438 -9.80 -19.47 -8.20
C LEU A 438 -9.70 -18.96 -9.64
N VAL A 439 -10.53 -19.45 -10.54
CA VAL A 439 -10.53 -19.06 -11.96
C VAL A 439 -11.94 -18.64 -12.37
N GLY A 440 -12.12 -17.44 -12.90
CA GLY A 440 -13.46 -16.96 -13.23
C GLY A 440 -13.53 -15.85 -14.26
N TYR A 441 -14.73 -15.29 -14.41
CA TYR A 441 -15.06 -14.17 -15.25
C TYR A 441 -14.77 -12.84 -14.56
N HIS A 442 -14.11 -11.94 -15.27
CA HIS A 442 -13.80 -10.60 -14.79
C HIS A 442 -14.88 -9.61 -15.21
N GLN A 443 -15.65 -9.10 -14.24
CA GLN A 443 -16.69 -8.12 -14.53
C GLN A 443 -16.11 -6.74 -14.87
N LEU A 444 -16.96 -5.87 -15.40
CA LEU A 444 -16.60 -4.51 -15.79
C LEU A 444 -16.05 -3.72 -14.60
N LEU A 445 -14.84 -3.16 -14.75
CA LEU A 445 -14.11 -2.37 -13.73
C LEU A 445 -13.67 -3.12 -12.45
N ALA A 446 -13.94 -4.42 -12.32
CA ALA A 446 -13.37 -5.27 -11.26
C ALA A 446 -13.83 -4.96 -9.81
N MET A 447 -15.01 -4.38 -9.61
CA MET A 447 -15.51 -4.09 -8.25
C MET A 447 -15.85 -5.37 -7.47
N GLU A 448 -16.11 -6.48 -8.17
CA GLU A 448 -16.39 -7.78 -7.56
C GLU A 448 -15.23 -8.28 -6.69
N ILE A 449 -13.98 -7.91 -6.98
CA ILE A 449 -12.80 -8.36 -6.23
C ILE A 449 -12.86 -7.88 -4.77
N THR A 450 -13.40 -6.68 -4.52
CA THR A 450 -13.45 -6.10 -3.17
C THR A 450 -14.26 -6.96 -2.21
N SER A 451 -15.46 -7.39 -2.63
CA SER A 451 -16.32 -8.26 -1.82
C SER A 451 -15.73 -9.65 -1.63
N MET A 452 -15.03 -10.19 -2.64
CA MET A 452 -14.31 -11.48 -2.52
C MET A 452 -13.18 -11.38 -1.49
N ALA A 453 -12.35 -10.34 -1.59
CA ALA A 453 -11.23 -10.14 -0.65
C ALA A 453 -11.73 -9.97 0.79
N GLU A 454 -12.80 -9.22 1.00
CA GLU A 454 -13.45 -9.06 2.30
C GLU A 454 -13.89 -10.41 2.88
N GLU A 455 -14.62 -11.22 2.09
CA GLU A 455 -15.19 -12.47 2.57
C GLU A 455 -14.12 -13.53 2.85
N PHE A 456 -13.06 -13.60 2.01
CA PHE A 456 -11.92 -14.49 2.28
C PHE A 456 -11.21 -14.13 3.58
N LEU A 457 -10.99 -12.84 3.84
CA LEU A 457 -10.41 -12.38 5.10
C LEU A 457 -11.33 -12.67 6.29
N ARG A 458 -12.66 -12.52 6.13
CA ARG A 458 -13.65 -12.70 7.18
C ARG A 458 -13.86 -14.18 7.51
N GLU A 459 -14.14 -15.03 6.51
CA GLU A 459 -14.54 -16.43 6.70
C GLU A 459 -13.31 -17.36 6.73
N LYS A 460 -12.35 -17.19 5.82
CA LYS A 460 -11.19 -18.08 5.69
C LYS A 460 -9.97 -17.63 6.50
N LYS A 461 -9.95 -16.40 7.01
CA LYS A 461 -8.76 -15.78 7.62
C LYS A 461 -7.53 -15.85 6.72
N ALA A 462 -7.75 -15.79 5.43
CA ALA A 462 -6.73 -15.93 4.39
C ALA A 462 -6.78 -14.76 3.41
N VAL A 463 -5.61 -14.38 2.91
CA VAL A 463 -5.49 -13.36 1.88
C VAL A 463 -5.71 -13.99 0.51
N LEU A 464 -6.59 -13.39 -0.30
CA LEU A 464 -6.78 -13.76 -1.69
C LEU A 464 -5.73 -13.05 -2.57
N ARG A 465 -4.68 -13.79 -3.01
CA ARG A 465 -3.59 -13.26 -3.82
C ARG A 465 -4.02 -13.08 -5.27
N THR A 466 -4.48 -11.88 -5.60
CA THR A 466 -5.00 -11.55 -6.94
C THR A 466 -3.86 -11.31 -7.92
N LEU A 467 -3.87 -12.04 -9.04
CA LEU A 467 -2.93 -11.80 -10.15
C LEU A 467 -3.40 -10.60 -10.96
N ALA A 468 -2.81 -9.44 -10.66
CA ALA A 468 -3.23 -8.16 -11.18
C ALA A 468 -2.34 -7.67 -12.35
N HIS A 469 -2.89 -6.79 -13.18
CA HIS A 469 -2.18 -6.21 -14.31
C HIS A 469 -0.96 -5.38 -13.84
N PRO A 470 0.16 -5.38 -14.58
CA PRO A 470 1.37 -4.63 -14.21
C PRO A 470 1.15 -3.15 -13.91
N VAL A 471 0.11 -2.53 -14.47
CA VAL A 471 -0.24 -1.11 -14.24
C VAL A 471 -0.37 -0.75 -12.77
N PHE A 472 -0.82 -1.67 -11.93
CA PHE A 472 -0.95 -1.44 -10.48
C PHE A 472 0.38 -1.38 -9.74
N PHE A 473 1.48 -1.76 -10.37
CA PHE A 473 2.81 -1.85 -9.75
C PHE A 473 3.84 -0.91 -10.40
N VAL A 474 3.51 -0.28 -11.52
CA VAL A 474 4.36 0.70 -12.21
C VAL A 474 4.08 2.08 -11.62
N GLY A 475 4.97 2.57 -10.76
CA GLY A 475 4.80 3.79 -9.96
C GLY A 475 4.58 5.11 -10.71
N ASN A 476 4.42 5.09 -12.04
CA ASN A 476 4.22 6.29 -12.87
C ASN A 476 2.76 6.77 -12.95
N TYR A 477 1.81 5.98 -12.44
CA TYR A 477 0.38 6.26 -12.55
C TYR A 477 -0.26 6.77 -11.25
N GLU A 478 0.48 7.51 -10.44
CA GLU A 478 -0.07 8.21 -9.28
C GLU A 478 -0.94 9.40 -9.72
N ILE A 479 -2.05 9.10 -10.39
CA ILE A 479 -2.98 10.12 -10.93
C ILE A 479 -3.67 10.85 -9.78
N LEU A 480 -3.91 10.16 -8.66
CA LEU A 480 -4.51 10.70 -7.46
C LEU A 480 -3.50 10.56 -6.30
N ARG A 481 -2.81 11.63 -6.00
CA ARG A 481 -1.88 11.74 -4.85
C ARG A 481 -2.66 11.87 -3.54
N GLN A 482 -3.69 11.03 -3.34
CA GLN A 482 -4.49 10.98 -2.13
C GLN A 482 -3.83 10.08 -1.08
N GLU A 483 -4.36 10.11 0.13
CA GLU A 483 -3.90 9.32 1.28
C GLU A 483 -3.70 7.84 0.94
N LEU A 484 -4.76 7.19 0.40
CA LEU A 484 -4.70 5.87 -0.23
C LEU A 484 -5.40 5.98 -1.59
N SER A 485 -4.69 5.66 -2.65
CA SER A 485 -5.28 5.58 -4.00
C SER A 485 -5.90 4.20 -4.22
N PHE A 486 -6.75 4.08 -5.23
CA PHE A 486 -7.25 2.77 -5.68
C PHE A 486 -6.10 1.81 -6.01
N PHE A 487 -4.99 2.34 -6.56
CA PHE A 487 -3.79 1.56 -6.88
C PHE A 487 -3.06 1.05 -5.63
N ASP A 488 -3.19 1.74 -4.48
CA ASP A 488 -2.58 1.32 -3.21
C ASP A 488 -3.35 0.16 -2.55
N VAL A 489 -4.66 0.07 -2.78
CA VAL A 489 -5.51 -0.99 -2.20
C VAL A 489 -5.13 -2.37 -2.78
N VAL A 490 -4.77 -2.44 -4.06
CA VAL A 490 -4.40 -3.71 -4.72
C VAL A 490 -3.20 -4.39 -4.03
N PRO A 491 -2.02 -3.76 -3.88
CA PRO A 491 -0.90 -4.38 -3.17
C PRO A 491 -1.16 -4.56 -1.66
N LEU A 492 -1.94 -3.66 -1.02
CA LEU A 492 -2.28 -3.76 0.40
C LEU A 492 -3.06 -5.04 0.72
N TYR A 493 -3.96 -5.45 -0.17
CA TYR A 493 -4.78 -6.67 -0.02
C TYR A 493 -4.25 -7.87 -0.81
N GLY A 494 -2.96 -7.90 -1.11
CA GLY A 494 -2.27 -9.08 -1.61
C GLY A 494 -2.24 -9.23 -3.11
N GLY A 495 -2.56 -8.18 -3.87
CA GLY A 495 -2.36 -8.17 -5.32
C GLY A 495 -0.89 -8.39 -5.69
N VAL A 496 -0.65 -9.21 -6.69
CA VAL A 496 0.67 -9.56 -7.22
C VAL A 496 0.67 -9.38 -8.72
N GLN A 497 1.74 -8.81 -9.26
CA GLN A 497 1.87 -8.67 -10.71
C GLN A 497 1.74 -10.03 -11.39
N VAL A 498 0.82 -10.12 -12.37
CA VAL A 498 0.61 -11.36 -13.12
C VAL A 498 1.87 -11.78 -13.88
N SER A 499 2.37 -12.95 -13.57
CA SER A 499 3.46 -13.61 -14.30
C SER A 499 3.51 -15.11 -13.95
N PRO A 500 4.03 -15.97 -14.85
CA PRO A 500 4.19 -17.39 -14.55
C PRO A 500 5.07 -17.65 -13.30
N ILE A 501 6.13 -16.84 -13.12
CA ILE A 501 7.06 -16.99 -11.99
C ILE A 501 6.37 -16.65 -10.67
N ASN A 502 5.59 -15.58 -10.63
CA ASN A 502 4.86 -15.19 -9.43
C ASN A 502 3.77 -16.22 -9.08
N THR A 503 3.03 -16.71 -10.07
CA THR A 503 2.03 -17.76 -9.88
C THR A 503 2.66 -19.04 -9.33
N TYR A 504 3.80 -19.47 -9.90
CA TYR A 504 4.59 -20.58 -9.39
C TYR A 504 4.95 -20.43 -7.92
N ARG A 505 5.50 -19.28 -7.52
CA ARG A 505 5.94 -19.00 -6.16
C ARG A 505 4.76 -18.94 -5.17
N LEU A 506 3.61 -18.46 -5.59
CA LEU A 506 2.40 -18.46 -4.76
C LEU A 506 1.90 -19.88 -4.48
N PHE A 507 1.94 -20.77 -5.48
CA PHE A 507 1.58 -22.18 -5.29
C PHE A 507 2.56 -22.92 -4.37
N GLU A 508 3.87 -22.61 -4.45
CA GLU A 508 4.87 -23.16 -3.52
C GLU A 508 4.65 -22.75 -2.05
N ARG A 509 3.97 -21.62 -1.84
CA ARG A 509 3.65 -21.09 -0.50
C ARG A 509 2.27 -21.51 0.01
N ASP A 510 1.58 -22.37 -0.71
CA ASP A 510 0.24 -22.84 -0.39
C ASP A 510 -0.81 -21.71 -0.30
N GLU A 511 -0.67 -20.64 -1.13
CA GLU A 511 -1.55 -19.46 -1.12
C GLU A 511 -2.89 -19.70 -1.85
N PHE A 512 -3.88 -18.85 -1.56
CA PHE A 512 -5.10 -18.71 -2.35
C PHE A 512 -4.86 -17.71 -3.46
N VAL A 513 -4.97 -18.15 -4.70
CA VAL A 513 -4.64 -17.34 -5.88
C VAL A 513 -5.89 -17.09 -6.71
N LEU A 514 -6.12 -15.85 -7.11
CA LEU A 514 -7.21 -15.45 -8.01
C LEU A 514 -6.64 -15.13 -9.39
N LEU A 515 -7.19 -15.76 -10.39
CA LEU A 515 -6.83 -15.59 -11.80
C LEU A 515 -8.06 -15.31 -12.65
N TYR A 516 -8.00 -14.27 -13.45
CA TYR A 516 -8.94 -13.99 -14.53
C TYR A 516 -8.23 -14.23 -15.87
N PRO A 517 -8.50 -15.34 -16.56
CA PRO A 517 -7.84 -15.62 -17.84
C PRO A 517 -8.13 -14.60 -18.94
N GLY A 518 -9.31 -14.00 -18.96
CA GLY A 518 -9.68 -12.94 -19.89
C GLY A 518 -9.06 -11.58 -19.56
N GLY A 519 -8.69 -11.36 -18.26
CA GLY A 519 -7.98 -10.18 -17.79
C GLY A 519 -8.67 -8.87 -18.20
N ILE A 520 -7.87 -7.92 -18.69
CA ILE A 520 -8.37 -6.58 -19.08
C ILE A 520 -9.39 -6.64 -20.21
N ARG A 521 -9.33 -7.66 -21.10
CA ARG A 521 -10.30 -7.78 -22.19
C ARG A 521 -11.73 -7.99 -21.67
N GLU A 522 -11.88 -8.69 -20.55
CA GLU A 522 -13.16 -8.84 -19.86
C GLU A 522 -13.47 -7.60 -19.01
N ALA A 523 -12.52 -7.16 -18.17
CA ALA A 523 -12.72 -6.01 -17.28
C ALA A 523 -13.02 -4.68 -18.01
N LEU A 524 -12.70 -4.59 -19.30
CA LEU A 524 -12.97 -3.44 -20.17
C LEU A 524 -13.68 -3.90 -21.46
N HIS A 525 -14.66 -4.79 -21.30
CA HIS A 525 -15.46 -5.27 -22.43
C HIS A 525 -16.24 -4.12 -23.10
N ARG A 526 -16.71 -4.37 -24.31
CA ARG A 526 -17.44 -3.38 -25.12
C ARG A 526 -18.96 -3.50 -24.91
N LYS A 527 -19.72 -2.62 -25.54
CA LYS A 527 -21.17 -2.71 -25.59
C LYS A 527 -21.60 -4.08 -26.09
N ASP A 528 -22.65 -4.62 -25.49
CA ASP A 528 -23.25 -5.93 -25.82
C ASP A 528 -22.35 -7.16 -25.64
N GLU A 529 -21.23 -7.01 -24.90
CA GLU A 529 -20.33 -8.11 -24.57
C GLU A 529 -20.46 -8.58 -23.09
N ASP A 530 -21.50 -8.13 -22.39
CA ASP A 530 -21.77 -8.49 -20.99
C ASP A 530 -21.79 -10.01 -20.79
N TYR A 531 -21.08 -10.50 -19.77
CA TYR A 531 -21.03 -11.92 -19.41
C TYR A 531 -20.45 -12.85 -20.47
N GLN A 532 -19.63 -12.37 -21.41
CA GLN A 532 -18.91 -13.16 -22.39
C GLN A 532 -17.45 -13.41 -21.95
N LEU A 533 -16.99 -14.66 -22.03
CA LEU A 533 -15.63 -15.03 -21.69
C LEU A 533 -14.68 -14.80 -22.88
N PHE A 534 -13.67 -13.96 -22.67
CA PHE A 534 -12.59 -13.68 -23.64
C PHE A 534 -11.28 -14.36 -23.21
N TRP A 535 -11.34 -15.66 -22.96
CA TRP A 535 -10.18 -16.43 -22.54
C TRP A 535 -9.29 -16.79 -23.72
N PRO A 536 -7.97 -16.55 -23.65
CA PRO A 536 -7.06 -16.94 -24.72
C PRO A 536 -6.88 -18.45 -24.79
N ASP A 537 -6.61 -18.95 -25.99
CA ASP A 537 -6.42 -20.39 -26.28
C ASP A 537 -5.10 -20.92 -25.72
N GLN A 538 -4.90 -20.79 -24.39
CA GLN A 538 -3.66 -21.17 -23.70
C GLN A 538 -3.94 -21.84 -22.34
N PRO A 539 -3.78 -23.19 -22.26
CA PRO A 539 -4.07 -23.96 -21.04
C PRO A 539 -2.94 -23.92 -19.99
N GLU A 540 -2.05 -22.91 -20.01
CA GLU A 540 -0.84 -22.88 -19.19
C GLU A 540 -1.13 -22.89 -17.69
N PHE A 541 -2.17 -22.22 -17.23
CA PHE A 541 -2.53 -22.24 -15.81
C PHE A 541 -2.98 -23.65 -15.36
N VAL A 542 -3.63 -24.41 -16.23
CA VAL A 542 -4.06 -25.80 -15.96
C VAL A 542 -2.85 -26.70 -15.79
N ARG A 543 -1.88 -26.60 -16.70
CA ARG A 543 -0.62 -27.37 -16.66
C ARG A 543 0.19 -27.05 -15.38
N MET A 544 0.24 -25.77 -15.03
CA MET A 544 0.91 -25.31 -13.81
C MET A 544 0.17 -25.83 -12.57
N ALA A 545 -1.15 -25.74 -12.53
CA ALA A 545 -1.95 -26.26 -11.43
C ALA A 545 -1.74 -27.78 -11.23
N ALA A 546 -1.68 -28.57 -12.32
CA ALA A 546 -1.36 -29.99 -12.27
C ALA A 546 0.05 -30.27 -11.73
N GLN A 547 1.04 -29.47 -12.12
CA GLN A 547 2.42 -29.59 -11.65
C GLN A 547 2.55 -29.47 -10.13
N PHE A 548 1.77 -28.56 -9.53
CA PHE A 548 1.80 -28.28 -8.08
C PHE A 548 0.74 -29.02 -7.28
N GLY A 549 -0.17 -29.73 -7.96
CA GLY A 549 -1.29 -30.42 -7.32
C GLY A 549 -2.25 -29.42 -6.66
N VAL A 550 -2.47 -28.28 -7.30
CA VAL A 550 -3.35 -27.19 -6.85
C VAL A 550 -4.80 -27.65 -6.93
N THR A 551 -5.65 -27.18 -6.02
CA THR A 551 -7.10 -27.33 -6.18
C THR A 551 -7.62 -26.15 -7.00
N VAL A 552 -8.15 -26.42 -8.20
CA VAL A 552 -8.76 -25.40 -9.06
C VAL A 552 -10.24 -25.28 -8.73
N ILE A 553 -10.72 -24.05 -8.58
CA ILE A 553 -12.14 -23.75 -8.33
C ILE A 553 -12.62 -22.78 -9.41
N PRO A 554 -13.41 -23.25 -10.38
CA PRO A 554 -14.11 -22.36 -11.29
C PRO A 554 -15.15 -21.55 -10.51
N PHE A 555 -15.27 -20.25 -10.79
CA PHE A 555 -16.28 -19.42 -10.17
C PHE A 555 -16.88 -18.44 -11.16
N GLY A 556 -18.10 -17.99 -10.89
CA GLY A 556 -18.75 -16.92 -11.63
C GLY A 556 -19.30 -15.86 -10.67
N CYS A 557 -19.31 -14.62 -11.14
CA CYS A 557 -19.98 -13.51 -10.49
C CYS A 557 -20.88 -12.80 -11.50
N VAL A 558 -22.07 -12.39 -11.05
CA VAL A 558 -22.99 -11.62 -11.89
C VAL A 558 -23.58 -10.45 -11.08
N GLY A 559 -23.85 -9.35 -11.77
CA GLY A 559 -24.53 -8.19 -11.20
C GLY A 559 -23.86 -6.87 -11.47
N GLU A 560 -22.53 -6.78 -11.57
CA GLU A 560 -21.79 -5.54 -11.79
C GLU A 560 -22.02 -5.00 -13.21
N ASP A 561 -21.94 -5.85 -14.23
CA ASP A 561 -22.20 -5.48 -15.62
C ASP A 561 -23.59 -4.88 -15.81
N ASP A 562 -24.58 -5.29 -14.99
CA ASP A 562 -25.93 -4.72 -15.02
C ASP A 562 -26.06 -3.34 -14.34
N MET A 563 -25.10 -2.96 -13.50
CA MET A 563 -25.11 -1.70 -12.73
C MET A 563 -24.49 -0.52 -13.48
N LEU A 564 -23.83 -0.81 -14.59
CA LEU A 564 -23.15 0.17 -15.41
C LEU A 564 -23.69 0.07 -16.86
N GLU A 565 -23.86 1.20 -17.51
CA GLU A 565 -24.18 1.28 -18.93
C GLU A 565 -23.01 1.87 -19.66
N ILE A 566 -22.41 1.13 -20.59
CA ILE A 566 -21.33 1.62 -21.43
C ILE A 566 -21.91 2.59 -22.47
N VAL A 567 -21.65 3.88 -22.29
CA VAL A 567 -22.10 4.93 -23.24
C VAL A 567 -21.12 5.06 -24.40
N LEU A 568 -19.80 5.02 -24.11
CA LEU A 568 -18.75 5.00 -25.12
C LEU A 568 -17.77 3.89 -24.77
N ASP A 569 -17.62 2.95 -25.68
CA ASP A 569 -16.63 1.87 -25.59
C ASP A 569 -15.29 2.27 -26.23
N TYR A 570 -14.32 1.36 -26.20
CA TYR A 570 -13.00 1.58 -26.79
C TYR A 570 -13.06 1.98 -28.29
N ASN A 571 -13.96 1.37 -29.07
CA ASN A 571 -14.07 1.62 -30.50
C ASN A 571 -14.54 3.03 -30.80
N GLU A 572 -15.36 3.60 -29.93
CA GLU A 572 -15.87 4.97 -30.03
C GLU A 572 -14.85 5.97 -29.47
N LEU A 573 -14.27 5.68 -28.30
CA LEU A 573 -13.28 6.56 -27.63
C LEU A 573 -12.03 6.79 -28.48
N LYS A 574 -11.51 5.76 -29.17
CA LYS A 574 -10.33 5.90 -30.06
C LYS A 574 -10.55 6.82 -31.25
N ASN A 575 -11.81 7.13 -31.61
CA ASN A 575 -12.14 8.04 -32.70
C ASN A 575 -12.17 9.51 -32.26
N ILE A 576 -12.10 9.78 -30.95
CA ILE A 576 -12.04 11.14 -30.40
C ILE A 576 -10.55 11.52 -30.25
N PRO A 577 -10.03 12.50 -31.02
CA PRO A 577 -8.58 12.75 -31.13
C PRO A 577 -7.87 12.93 -29.80
N TYR A 578 -8.38 13.80 -28.92
CA TYR A 578 -7.80 14.05 -27.59
C TYR A 578 -7.79 12.83 -26.69
N ILE A 579 -8.87 12.05 -26.70
CA ILE A 579 -8.99 10.81 -25.88
C ILE A 579 -8.04 9.75 -26.41
N ARG A 580 -7.93 9.62 -27.75
CA ARG A 580 -6.98 8.70 -28.37
C ARG A 580 -5.54 8.98 -27.96
N GLU A 581 -5.10 10.24 -28.03
CA GLU A 581 -3.75 10.64 -27.61
C GLU A 581 -3.50 10.33 -26.14
N THR A 582 -4.50 10.55 -25.28
CA THR A 582 -4.43 10.22 -23.85
C THR A 582 -4.28 8.71 -23.64
N ILE A 583 -5.08 7.88 -24.32
CA ILE A 583 -5.02 6.42 -24.26
C ILE A 583 -3.65 5.92 -24.76
N GLU A 584 -3.16 6.44 -25.90
CA GLU A 584 -1.86 6.07 -26.46
C GLU A 584 -0.72 6.43 -25.51
N SER A 585 -0.73 7.65 -24.96
CA SER A 585 0.27 8.09 -23.97
C SER A 585 0.27 7.21 -22.71
N PHE A 586 -0.91 6.86 -22.19
CA PHE A 586 -1.04 6.00 -21.02
C PHE A 586 -0.48 4.59 -21.27
N ASN A 587 -0.66 4.05 -22.47
CA ASN A 587 -0.20 2.71 -22.83
C ASN A 587 1.27 2.64 -23.27
N GLN A 588 1.94 3.77 -23.59
CA GLN A 588 3.35 3.79 -24.02
C GLN A 588 4.31 3.21 -22.97
N ASP A 589 4.03 3.48 -21.70
CA ASP A 589 4.86 3.05 -20.56
C ASP A 589 4.32 1.79 -19.88
N CYS A 590 3.18 1.25 -20.35
CA CYS A 590 2.55 0.09 -19.74
C CYS A 590 3.10 -1.22 -20.35
N PRO A 591 3.72 -2.12 -19.57
CA PRO A 591 4.23 -3.38 -20.09
C PRO A 591 3.07 -4.30 -20.50
N GLY A 592 3.17 -4.90 -21.69
CA GLY A 592 2.23 -5.91 -22.15
C GLY A 592 2.27 -7.17 -21.27
N VAL A 593 1.12 -7.77 -21.01
CA VAL A 593 0.99 -8.93 -20.13
C VAL A 593 1.41 -10.22 -20.83
N ARG A 594 1.15 -10.34 -22.13
CA ARG A 594 1.36 -11.58 -22.92
C ARG A 594 2.07 -11.29 -24.23
N SER A 595 3.35 -11.61 -24.30
CA SER A 595 4.15 -11.44 -25.54
C SER A 595 3.86 -12.51 -26.62
N THR A 596 3.25 -13.63 -26.24
CA THR A 596 3.05 -14.81 -27.12
C THR A 596 1.63 -14.91 -27.70
N VAL A 597 0.67 -14.17 -27.17
CA VAL A 597 -0.71 -14.15 -27.66
C VAL A 597 -0.90 -13.00 -28.65
N LYS A 598 -1.32 -13.35 -29.87
CA LYS A 598 -1.68 -12.37 -30.90
C LYS A 598 -3.15 -11.96 -30.70
N GLY A 599 -3.43 -10.67 -30.84
CA GLY A 599 -4.79 -10.12 -30.74
C GLY A 599 -5.09 -9.45 -29.42
N GLU A 600 -6.33 -8.98 -29.29
CA GLU A 600 -6.80 -8.21 -28.13
C GLU A 600 -6.95 -9.04 -26.85
N GLU A 601 -7.22 -10.34 -26.98
CA GLU A 601 -7.37 -11.26 -25.83
C GLU A 601 -6.10 -11.36 -24.97
N GLY A 602 -4.94 -11.07 -25.54
CA GLY A 602 -3.67 -11.11 -24.83
C GLY A 602 -3.17 -9.75 -24.35
N ASN A 603 -3.44 -8.69 -25.11
CA ASN A 603 -2.83 -7.38 -24.93
C ASN A 603 -3.80 -6.25 -25.26
N GLN A 604 -4.96 -6.25 -24.61
CA GLN A 604 -5.90 -5.15 -24.77
C GLN A 604 -5.31 -3.84 -24.27
N VAL A 605 -5.60 -2.77 -25.01
CA VAL A 605 -5.21 -1.41 -24.66
C VAL A 605 -5.98 -0.97 -23.40
N LEU A 606 -5.26 -0.50 -22.40
CA LEU A 606 -5.84 0.09 -21.19
C LEU A 606 -6.56 1.39 -21.55
N HIS A 607 -7.82 1.46 -21.22
CA HIS A 607 -8.66 2.64 -21.38
C HIS A 607 -9.71 2.64 -20.28
N LEU A 608 -10.39 3.75 -20.09
CA LEU A 608 -11.57 3.76 -19.23
C LEU A 608 -12.79 4.02 -20.12
N PRO A 609 -13.76 3.07 -20.17
CA PRO A 609 -15.01 3.29 -20.90
C PRO A 609 -15.82 4.42 -20.24
N ALA A 610 -16.55 5.18 -21.03
CA ALA A 610 -17.53 6.10 -20.49
C ALA A 610 -18.76 5.32 -20.07
N VAL A 611 -19.04 5.31 -18.77
CA VAL A 611 -20.15 4.56 -18.20
C VAL A 611 -21.12 5.45 -17.45
N LEU A 612 -22.40 5.09 -17.46
CA LEU A 612 -23.43 5.68 -16.63
C LEU A 612 -23.91 4.65 -15.58
N PRO A 613 -24.04 5.04 -14.30
CA PRO A 613 -24.56 4.16 -13.29
C PRO A 613 -26.04 3.91 -13.49
N LYS A 614 -26.45 2.64 -13.38
CA LYS A 614 -27.86 2.18 -13.26
C LYS A 614 -28.21 1.97 -11.79
N LEU A 615 -29.48 1.72 -11.50
CA LEU A 615 -29.90 1.36 -10.15
C LEU A 615 -29.19 0.08 -9.70
N PRO A 616 -28.46 0.10 -8.56
CA PRO A 616 -27.68 -1.03 -8.15
C PRO A 616 -28.53 -2.23 -7.76
N GLY A 617 -28.24 -3.36 -8.40
CA GLY A 617 -28.71 -4.68 -8.02
C GLY A 617 -27.85 -5.28 -6.88
N ARG A 618 -27.83 -6.62 -6.79
CA ARG A 618 -26.89 -7.36 -5.91
C ARG A 618 -25.82 -8.04 -6.74
N LEU A 619 -24.66 -8.24 -6.13
CA LEU A 619 -23.65 -9.15 -6.66
C LEU A 619 -23.91 -10.57 -6.17
N TYR A 620 -23.87 -11.54 -7.08
CA TYR A 620 -24.05 -12.96 -6.77
C TYR A 620 -22.83 -13.73 -7.23
N TYR A 621 -22.24 -14.49 -6.30
CA TYR A 621 -21.07 -15.32 -6.52
C TYR A 621 -21.42 -16.78 -6.32
N LEU A 622 -20.88 -17.65 -7.17
CA LEU A 622 -20.91 -19.08 -6.94
C LEU A 622 -19.54 -19.67 -7.23
N PHE A 623 -18.93 -20.23 -6.21
CA PHE A 623 -17.74 -21.03 -6.31
C PHE A 623 -18.14 -22.46 -6.67
N GLY A 624 -17.69 -22.95 -7.81
CA GLY A 624 -18.00 -24.27 -8.34
C GLY A 624 -17.35 -25.40 -7.54
N LYS A 625 -17.55 -26.63 -7.99
CA LYS A 625 -16.99 -27.80 -7.35
C LYS A 625 -15.45 -27.80 -7.47
N PRO A 626 -14.72 -28.02 -6.35
CA PRO A 626 -13.26 -28.12 -6.39
C PRO A 626 -12.75 -29.23 -7.29
N ILE A 627 -11.79 -28.93 -8.16
CA ILE A 627 -11.10 -29.84 -9.06
C ILE A 627 -9.71 -30.09 -8.49
N GLU A 628 -9.49 -31.30 -7.97
CA GLU A 628 -8.21 -31.68 -7.37
C GLU A 628 -7.20 -32.07 -8.47
N MET A 629 -6.15 -31.26 -8.66
CA MET A 629 -5.14 -31.51 -9.70
C MET A 629 -4.04 -32.48 -9.25
N LYS A 630 -4.03 -32.87 -7.98
CA LYS A 630 -3.04 -33.80 -7.43
C LYS A 630 -3.17 -35.18 -8.08
N GLY A 631 -2.08 -35.65 -8.70
CA GLY A 631 -2.05 -36.94 -9.38
C GLY A 631 -2.47 -36.91 -10.88
N MET A 632 -2.81 -35.70 -11.40
CA MET A 632 -3.11 -35.54 -12.83
C MET A 632 -1.85 -35.31 -13.66
N ASP A 633 -0.86 -36.24 -13.55
CA ASP A 633 0.42 -36.14 -14.28
C ASP A 633 0.24 -36.15 -15.82
N GLY A 634 -0.85 -36.72 -16.32
CA GLY A 634 -1.22 -36.70 -17.73
C GLY A 634 -1.47 -35.29 -18.25
N VAL A 635 -2.23 -34.50 -17.50
CA VAL A 635 -2.56 -33.09 -17.83
C VAL A 635 -1.29 -32.21 -17.88
N GLN A 636 -0.32 -32.47 -17.00
CA GLN A 636 0.95 -31.73 -17.02
C GLN A 636 1.75 -31.98 -18.29
N ARG A 637 1.79 -33.24 -18.80
CA ARG A 637 2.67 -33.68 -19.87
C ARG A 637 2.03 -33.57 -21.24
N ASP A 638 0.73 -33.80 -21.30
CA ASP A 638 -0.03 -33.81 -22.56
C ASP A 638 -0.83 -32.49 -22.71
N ARG A 639 -0.56 -31.80 -23.83
CA ARG A 639 -1.20 -30.51 -24.12
C ARG A 639 -2.68 -30.68 -24.48
N GLU A 640 -3.04 -31.81 -25.11
CA GLU A 640 -4.42 -32.05 -25.51
C GLU A 640 -5.31 -32.29 -24.29
N SER A 641 -4.85 -33.12 -23.33
CA SER A 641 -5.50 -33.34 -22.05
C SER A 641 -5.61 -32.04 -21.22
N ALA A 642 -4.58 -31.20 -21.26
CA ALA A 642 -4.63 -29.88 -20.59
C ALA A 642 -5.63 -28.94 -21.25
N ASN A 643 -5.72 -28.95 -22.59
CA ASN A 643 -6.66 -28.14 -23.34
C ASN A 643 -8.10 -28.59 -23.11
N GLN A 644 -8.36 -29.90 -23.06
CA GLN A 644 -9.70 -30.42 -22.77
C GLN A 644 -10.15 -29.94 -21.35
N LEU A 645 -9.30 -30.11 -20.32
CA LEU A 645 -9.63 -29.65 -18.96
C LEU A 645 -9.80 -28.13 -18.90
N TYR A 646 -9.02 -27.38 -19.68
CA TYR A 646 -9.18 -25.94 -19.80
C TYR A 646 -10.55 -25.55 -20.35
N LEU A 647 -11.03 -26.23 -21.40
CA LEU A 647 -12.36 -26.02 -21.97
C LEU A 647 -13.47 -26.43 -21.00
N ASP A 648 -13.27 -27.53 -20.26
CA ASP A 648 -14.22 -27.97 -19.24
C ASP A 648 -14.35 -26.93 -18.11
N ILE A 649 -13.22 -26.34 -17.65
CA ILE A 649 -13.22 -25.27 -16.65
C ILE A 649 -13.92 -24.02 -17.20
N LYS A 650 -13.65 -23.63 -18.45
CA LYS A 650 -14.30 -22.49 -19.11
C LYS A 650 -15.81 -22.68 -19.19
N SER A 651 -16.25 -23.84 -19.65
CA SER A 651 -17.67 -24.21 -19.73
C SER A 651 -18.36 -24.21 -18.36
N GLU A 652 -17.65 -24.66 -17.30
CA GLU A 652 -18.20 -24.64 -15.96
C GLU A 652 -18.40 -23.19 -15.46
N VAL A 653 -17.49 -22.25 -15.77
CA VAL A 653 -17.69 -20.81 -15.44
C VAL A 653 -18.91 -20.24 -16.16
N GLU A 654 -19.10 -20.57 -17.46
CA GLU A 654 -20.29 -20.17 -18.23
C GLU A 654 -21.59 -20.75 -17.64
N ASN A 655 -21.57 -22.02 -17.22
CA ASN A 655 -22.69 -22.69 -16.57
C ASN A 655 -23.04 -22.03 -15.23
N ILE A 656 -22.02 -21.69 -14.42
CA ILE A 656 -22.17 -21.00 -13.14
C ILE A 656 -22.82 -19.63 -13.36
N MET A 657 -22.34 -18.83 -14.31
CA MET A 657 -22.92 -17.51 -14.60
C MET A 657 -24.38 -17.64 -15.08
N SER A 658 -24.64 -18.61 -15.94
CA SER A 658 -26.01 -18.92 -16.43
C SER A 658 -26.93 -19.35 -15.31
N TYR A 659 -26.46 -20.15 -14.35
CA TYR A 659 -27.18 -20.51 -13.14
C TYR A 659 -27.52 -19.27 -12.29
N LEU A 660 -26.51 -18.43 -12.00
CA LEU A 660 -26.68 -17.22 -11.19
C LEU A 660 -27.66 -16.22 -11.86
N LYS A 661 -27.55 -16.02 -13.18
CA LYS A 661 -28.46 -15.15 -13.94
C LYS A 661 -29.92 -15.60 -13.82
N ARG A 662 -30.20 -16.91 -13.85
CA ARG A 662 -31.56 -17.44 -13.64
C ARG A 662 -32.01 -17.33 -12.19
N LYS A 663 -31.16 -17.67 -11.23
CA LYS A 663 -31.50 -17.71 -9.80
C LYS A 663 -31.68 -16.31 -9.20
N ARG A 664 -30.94 -15.31 -9.62
CA ARG A 664 -31.12 -13.94 -9.14
C ARG A 664 -32.49 -13.35 -9.43
N GLU A 665 -33.21 -13.83 -10.46
CA GLU A 665 -34.58 -13.39 -10.76
C GLU A 665 -35.58 -13.83 -9.67
N GLN A 666 -35.22 -14.83 -8.87
CA GLN A 666 -35.99 -15.31 -7.74
C GLN A 666 -35.69 -14.55 -6.44
N ASP A 667 -34.73 -13.62 -6.44
CA ASP A 667 -34.36 -12.85 -5.24
C ASP A 667 -35.30 -11.65 -5.06
N PRO A 668 -36.18 -11.65 -4.04
CA PRO A 668 -37.11 -10.55 -3.78
C PRO A 668 -36.37 -9.26 -3.35
N TYR A 669 -35.15 -9.36 -2.91
CA TYR A 669 -34.32 -8.25 -2.45
C TYR A 669 -33.22 -7.86 -3.45
N ARG A 670 -33.37 -8.21 -4.73
CA ARG A 670 -32.43 -7.83 -5.79
C ARG A 670 -32.30 -6.30 -5.93
N SER A 671 -33.42 -5.56 -5.83
CA SER A 671 -33.42 -4.11 -5.95
C SER A 671 -32.96 -3.42 -4.67
N ILE A 672 -32.25 -2.30 -4.80
CA ILE A 672 -31.80 -1.50 -3.65
C ILE A 672 -32.99 -0.98 -2.81
N THR A 673 -34.09 -0.63 -3.44
CA THR A 673 -35.30 -0.14 -2.75
C THR A 673 -35.88 -1.20 -1.82
N ALA A 674 -35.97 -2.46 -2.27
CA ALA A 674 -36.47 -3.57 -1.44
C ALA A 674 -35.51 -3.82 -0.25
N ARG A 675 -34.19 -3.74 -0.46
CA ARG A 675 -33.18 -3.90 0.60
C ARG A 675 -33.29 -2.78 1.64
N THR A 676 -33.35 -1.54 1.19
CA THR A 676 -33.49 -0.38 2.10
C THR A 676 -34.74 -0.48 2.93
N PHE A 677 -35.87 -0.88 2.33
CA PHE A 677 -37.13 -1.10 3.07
C PHE A 677 -37.01 -2.23 4.10
N TYR A 678 -36.37 -3.34 3.72
CA TYR A 678 -36.11 -4.46 4.64
C TYR A 678 -35.27 -4.00 5.84
N GLN A 679 -34.18 -3.29 5.61
CA GLN A 679 -33.30 -2.81 6.68
C GLN A 679 -33.94 -1.70 7.52
N ALA A 680 -34.80 -0.86 6.95
CA ALA A 680 -35.57 0.11 7.71
C ALA A 680 -36.58 -0.58 8.67
N THR A 681 -37.08 -1.77 8.28
CA THR A 681 -38.03 -2.53 9.08
C THR A 681 -37.38 -3.39 10.15
N TRP A 682 -36.25 -4.06 9.81
CA TRP A 682 -35.59 -5.08 10.65
C TRP A 682 -34.26 -4.64 11.27
N GLY A 683 -33.82 -3.42 10.99
CA GLY A 683 -32.55 -2.85 11.45
C GLY A 683 -31.47 -2.84 10.38
N VAL A 684 -30.60 -1.82 10.42
CA VAL A 684 -29.54 -1.59 9.43
C VAL A 684 -28.54 -2.73 9.33
N THR A 685 -28.35 -3.47 10.42
CA THR A 685 -27.44 -4.63 10.51
C THR A 685 -28.12 -5.96 10.17
N ALA A 686 -29.43 -5.96 9.88
CA ALA A 686 -30.15 -7.19 9.56
C ALA A 686 -29.64 -7.81 8.26
N GLN A 687 -29.31 -9.09 8.31
CA GLN A 687 -28.87 -9.84 7.13
C GLN A 687 -30.03 -9.96 6.14
N ILE A 688 -29.84 -9.40 4.96
CA ILE A 688 -30.85 -9.41 3.90
C ILE A 688 -30.99 -10.82 3.33
N PRO A 689 -32.20 -11.41 3.31
CA PRO A 689 -32.44 -12.71 2.70
C PRO A 689 -32.12 -12.71 1.19
N THR A 690 -31.96 -13.90 0.62
CA THR A 690 -31.81 -14.11 -0.82
C THR A 690 -32.53 -15.41 -1.21
N PHE A 691 -32.47 -15.77 -2.47
CA PHE A 691 -33.06 -17.02 -2.97
C PHE A 691 -32.44 -18.27 -2.30
N GLU A 692 -33.12 -19.38 -2.33
CA GLU A 692 -32.58 -20.69 -1.94
C GLU A 692 -31.72 -21.25 -3.08
N PRO A 693 -30.49 -21.67 -2.77
CA PRO A 693 -29.54 -22.18 -3.76
C PRO A 693 -30.01 -23.38 -4.56
#